data_f831ed3d71f4ffa3532588a2313e9959
#
_entry.id   f831ed3d71f4ffa3532588a2313e9959
#
_cell.length_a   1.000
_cell.length_b   1.000
_cell.length_c   1.000
_cell.angle_alpha   90.00
_cell.angle_beta   90.00
_cell.angle_gamma   90.00
#
_symmetry.space_group_name_H-M   'P 1'
#
loop_
_entity.id
_entity.type
_entity.pdbx_description
1 polymer ?
#
loop_
_entity_poly.entity_id
_entity_poly.type
_entity_poly.pdbx_seq_one_letter_code
_entity_poly.pdbx_strand_id
1 'polypeptide(L)'
;MTILPGYFRRLAAVGSASITIGLLLAAGPCQIAGQTDASHRANASAVEAHFAAAEQAQKNSDYVTAEREYRAVLEIRPDFAEVHMNLGLVYQLEDQISVAMSEFRRALQLKPTLAGANFFLGVDYCKNGEGIRALPYLKAAAKQDPQQPDIWSWLATAQEMSGEFHAELTTLRKALNLQPQNADLLYLLGQAYERLGKEEVARLQKTAPRSARSEQLLAESYAGSSEWPSAVIHFQNSLAASPGTRGLHVELGEVLLRAGKLTRANLEFEQELQHAPRSLRAIVRRGETKLIKGDLEGSLQDWNTAITVDGPQAERVLGIREIGLGDAAFEQLPDALREQIQKLAPELQRREAPAAHLALAFLAMQNGNLSLQVSEGERALSSSETSLSAMDCSQAKIQQALMHEQFSALAHCAPQVLTPRPSSNSSYALARALFEAGDCEASLKLLSRLALPDQHSPEASYWRARCYERLATAAYLSLFQADPDSYRLHQLMGDLHAAKGNDGKAIEEYRLAVTLKPSLPNLHYSLGHLLWKDLKVGEARQELEAELALNPRDAGALIDLGNTYLLEHQPDKALPYLSRALAANPQNPGIHRDLGSAYSELGDYAKAEVEFKIAVSADRDGSVHYKLAKVYQALGQKEMAAREFELSTARNAEAHRKLEQQRERLDEVEKSTLDP
;
A
#
# COMPACT_ATOMS: atom_id res chain seq x y z
N MET A 1 22.00 6.70 5.07
CA MET A 1 22.43 6.95 6.45
C MET A 1 22.34 8.38 6.92
N THR A 2 21.42 9.18 6.41
CA THR A 2 21.17 10.56 6.85
C THR A 2 19.70 10.85 7.09
N ILE A 3 18.97 9.89 7.68
CA ILE A 3 17.56 10.11 8.10
C ILE A 3 17.46 11.02 9.34
N LEU A 4 18.59 11.49 9.90
CA LEU A 4 18.61 11.88 11.29
C LEU A 4 19.18 13.27 11.70
N PRO A 5 19.54 14.25 10.85
CA PRO A 5 19.95 15.55 11.41
C PRO A 5 18.80 16.28 12.12
N GLY A 6 17.56 16.10 11.67
CA GLY A 6 16.39 16.70 12.32
C GLY A 6 15.86 15.92 13.51
N TYR A 7 15.95 14.60 13.44
CA TYR A 7 15.49 13.67 14.46
C TYR A 7 16.41 13.68 15.69
N PHE A 8 17.73 13.59 15.47
CA PHE A 8 18.71 13.67 16.57
C PHE A 8 18.73 15.04 17.25
N ARG A 9 18.49 16.15 16.54
CA ARG A 9 18.29 17.44 17.18
C ARG A 9 17.09 17.50 18.11
N ARG A 10 16.01 16.78 17.83
CA ARG A 10 14.83 16.70 18.71
C ARG A 10 15.01 15.70 19.85
N LEU A 11 15.67 14.57 19.63
CA LEU A 11 15.96 13.58 20.70
C LEU A 11 17.10 14.02 21.61
N ALA A 12 18.11 14.73 21.10
CA ALA A 12 19.06 15.43 21.95
C ALA A 12 18.39 16.50 22.83
N ALA A 13 17.29 17.10 22.35
CA ALA A 13 16.45 18.02 23.14
C ALA A 13 15.57 17.29 24.17
N VAL A 14 15.16 16.04 23.93
CA VAL A 14 14.40 15.23 24.90
C VAL A 14 15.37 14.60 25.95
N GLY A 15 16.61 14.32 25.57
CA GLY A 15 17.68 13.96 26.52
C GLY A 15 18.19 15.14 27.37
N SER A 16 17.89 16.38 26.97
CA SER A 16 18.19 17.61 27.73
C SER A 16 17.03 18.10 28.61
N ALA A 17 16.04 17.26 28.91
CA ALA A 17 15.26 17.47 30.12
C ALA A 17 16.32 17.46 31.25
N SER A 18 16.63 18.65 31.74
CA SER A 18 17.57 18.90 32.82
C SER A 18 17.34 17.86 33.92
N ILE A 19 18.13 16.79 33.89
CA ILE A 19 18.24 15.91 35.06
C ILE A 19 18.99 16.79 36.06
N THR A 20 18.23 17.61 36.78
CA THR A 20 18.70 18.11 38.06
C THR A 20 18.95 16.85 38.87
N ILE A 21 20.23 16.47 38.95
CA ILE A 21 20.68 15.42 39.87
C ILE A 21 20.42 15.95 41.29
N GLY A 22 19.18 15.74 41.73
CA GLY A 22 18.85 15.90 43.13
C GLY A 22 19.58 14.80 43.88
N LEU A 23 20.78 15.09 44.34
CA LEU A 23 21.47 14.32 45.36
C LEU A 23 20.62 14.41 46.65
N LEU A 24 19.68 13.47 46.84
CA LEU A 24 19.08 13.18 48.13
C LEU A 24 20.18 12.53 49.01
N LEU A 25 21.00 13.39 49.59
CA LEU A 25 21.82 13.02 50.72
C LEU A 25 20.88 12.77 51.93
N ALA A 26 20.52 11.52 52.17
CA ALA A 26 20.04 11.12 53.47
C ALA A 26 21.23 11.23 54.45
N ALA A 27 21.29 12.35 55.15
CA ALA A 27 22.25 12.56 56.25
C ALA A 27 21.79 11.82 57.49
N GLY A 28 22.35 10.63 57.71
CA GLY A 28 22.44 10.02 59.06
C GLY A 28 23.82 10.37 59.64
N PRO A 29 23.91 10.69 60.91
CA PRO A 29 25.19 11.09 61.49
C PRO A 29 26.07 9.87 61.81
N CYS A 30 27.14 9.68 61.01
CA CYS A 30 28.25 8.83 61.40
C CYS A 30 29.56 9.54 61.09
N GLN A 31 30.20 10.08 62.07
CA GLN A 31 31.56 10.64 62.03
C GLN A 31 32.56 9.52 61.78
N ILE A 32 33.06 9.40 60.61
CA ILE A 32 34.38 8.93 60.15
C ILE A 32 34.31 8.97 58.61
N ALA A 33 34.73 10.03 57.94
CA ALA A 33 35.02 10.01 56.50
C ALA A 33 35.34 11.40 55.93
N GLY A 34 36.37 12.04 56.37
CA GLY A 34 36.82 13.29 55.73
C GLY A 34 37.57 13.12 54.40
N GLN A 35 37.99 11.90 54.01
CA GLN A 35 38.71 11.62 52.78
C GLN A 35 37.84 10.96 51.70
N THR A 36 36.82 10.18 52.06
CA THR A 36 35.91 9.54 51.09
C THR A 36 34.95 10.55 50.47
N ASP A 37 34.57 11.58 51.20
CA ASP A 37 33.60 12.59 50.73
C ASP A 37 34.21 13.54 49.66
N ALA A 38 35.50 13.86 49.78
CA ALA A 38 36.24 14.68 48.80
C ALA A 38 36.48 13.94 47.46
N SER A 39 36.82 12.65 47.53
CA SER A 39 37.04 11.82 46.34
C SER A 39 35.71 11.54 45.61
N HIS A 40 34.64 11.29 46.35
CA HIS A 40 33.30 11.14 45.76
C HIS A 40 32.80 12.42 45.06
N ARG A 41 33.05 13.60 45.67
CA ARG A 41 32.71 14.89 45.03
C ARG A 41 33.58 15.18 43.81
N ALA A 42 34.86 14.88 43.85
CA ALA A 42 35.75 15.03 42.72
C ALA A 42 35.36 14.11 41.53
N ASN A 43 35.03 12.85 41.81
CA ASN A 43 34.55 11.91 40.81
C ASN A 43 33.18 12.35 40.22
N ALA A 44 32.25 12.83 41.02
CA ALA A 44 30.95 13.35 40.56
C ALA A 44 31.16 14.55 39.63
N SER A 45 32.01 15.51 39.99
CA SER A 45 32.32 16.67 39.15
C SER A 45 33.05 16.28 37.87
N ALA A 46 33.92 15.29 37.87
CA ALA A 46 34.57 14.77 36.68
C ALA A 46 33.57 14.08 35.72
N VAL A 47 32.66 13.27 36.27
CA VAL A 47 31.55 12.65 35.50
C VAL A 47 30.69 13.71 34.81
N GLU A 48 30.28 14.76 35.52
CA GLU A 48 29.47 15.85 34.94
C GLU A 48 30.25 16.59 33.85
N ALA A 49 31.54 16.88 34.05
CA ALA A 49 32.36 17.56 33.06
C ALA A 49 32.54 16.74 31.76
N HIS A 50 32.90 15.47 31.90
CA HIS A 50 33.08 14.57 30.74
C HIS A 50 31.72 14.33 30.01
N PHE A 51 30.64 14.15 30.78
CA PHE A 51 29.31 13.97 30.18
C PHE A 51 28.89 15.21 29.37
N ALA A 52 29.05 16.41 29.93
CA ALA A 52 28.71 17.63 29.21
C ALA A 52 29.62 17.85 27.98
N ALA A 53 30.92 17.52 28.08
CA ALA A 53 31.84 17.58 26.94
C ALA A 53 31.44 16.60 25.82
N ALA A 54 31.03 15.38 26.20
CA ALA A 54 30.53 14.37 25.26
C ALA A 54 29.26 14.80 24.54
N GLU A 55 28.28 15.35 25.27
CA GLU A 55 27.04 15.87 24.68
C GLU A 55 27.31 17.03 23.72
N GLN A 56 28.23 17.94 24.09
CA GLN A 56 28.60 19.05 23.22
C GLN A 56 29.32 18.59 21.96
N ALA A 57 30.26 17.65 22.07
CA ALA A 57 30.95 17.04 20.95
C ALA A 57 29.94 16.32 20.01
N GLN A 58 29.01 15.56 20.56
CA GLN A 58 27.96 14.89 19.78
C GLN A 58 27.05 15.88 19.04
N LYS A 59 26.67 17.01 19.69
CA LYS A 59 25.90 18.09 19.04
C LYS A 59 26.66 18.73 17.89
N ASN A 60 27.97 18.80 17.98
CA ASN A 60 28.87 19.34 16.96
C ASN A 60 29.24 18.29 15.89
N SER A 61 28.70 17.05 15.96
CA SER A 61 29.06 15.93 15.11
C SER A 61 30.52 15.49 15.21
N ASP A 62 31.20 15.84 16.31
CA ASP A 62 32.55 15.36 16.64
C ASP A 62 32.42 14.04 17.43
N TYR A 63 32.15 12.96 16.69
CA TYR A 63 31.86 11.65 17.28
C TYR A 63 33.05 11.03 17.96
N VAL A 64 34.26 11.29 17.45
CA VAL A 64 35.53 10.81 18.05
C VAL A 64 35.75 11.40 19.45
N THR A 65 35.53 12.70 19.60
CA THR A 65 35.60 13.34 20.92
C THR A 65 34.45 12.87 21.82
N ALA A 66 33.20 12.74 21.29
CA ALA A 66 32.07 12.24 22.04
C ALA A 66 32.29 10.83 22.59
N GLU A 67 32.82 9.92 21.78
CA GLU A 67 33.20 8.57 22.19
C GLU A 67 34.22 8.58 23.34
N ARG A 68 35.30 9.35 23.17
CA ARG A 68 36.35 9.46 24.19
C ARG A 68 35.80 9.95 25.53
N GLU A 69 35.00 11.00 25.50
CA GLU A 69 34.44 11.60 26.71
C GLU A 69 33.38 10.69 27.39
N TYR A 70 32.52 10.02 26.60
CA TYR A 70 31.59 9.03 27.18
C TYR A 70 32.32 7.84 27.79
N ARG A 71 33.41 7.35 27.18
CA ARG A 71 34.25 6.31 27.75
C ARG A 71 34.92 6.76 29.06
N ALA A 72 35.37 8.01 29.14
CA ALA A 72 35.93 8.56 30.38
C ALA A 72 34.89 8.61 31.51
N VAL A 73 33.63 8.88 31.20
CA VAL A 73 32.54 8.73 32.19
C VAL A 73 32.40 7.27 32.63
N LEU A 74 32.44 6.30 31.71
CA LEU A 74 32.29 4.88 32.03
C LEU A 74 33.50 4.28 32.79
N GLU A 75 34.68 4.85 32.66
CA GLU A 75 35.83 4.49 33.49
C GLU A 75 35.58 4.86 34.97
N ILE A 76 34.90 5.95 35.22
CA ILE A 76 34.53 6.40 36.60
C ILE A 76 33.24 5.70 37.08
N ARG A 77 32.28 5.54 36.19
CA ARG A 77 30.93 4.94 36.49
C ARG A 77 30.52 3.94 35.41
N PRO A 78 30.99 2.69 35.51
CA PRO A 78 30.69 1.65 34.50
C PRO A 78 29.25 1.15 34.47
N ASP A 79 28.44 1.56 35.45
CA ASP A 79 27.04 1.21 35.62
C ASP A 79 26.06 2.32 35.17
N PHE A 80 26.55 3.33 34.42
CA PHE A 80 25.71 4.46 34.01
C PHE A 80 24.98 4.12 32.69
N ALA A 81 23.73 3.62 32.80
CA ALA A 81 22.94 3.12 31.69
C ALA A 81 22.73 4.16 30.58
N GLU A 82 22.48 5.42 30.93
CA GLU A 82 22.27 6.51 29.97
C GLU A 82 23.54 6.82 29.16
N VAL A 83 24.70 6.66 29.75
CA VAL A 83 25.98 6.86 29.04
C VAL A 83 26.23 5.72 28.05
N HIS A 84 25.96 4.47 28.42
CA HIS A 84 26.00 3.34 27.48
C HIS A 84 25.03 3.58 26.31
N MET A 85 23.82 4.09 26.56
CA MET A 85 22.86 4.43 25.50
C MET A 85 23.42 5.52 24.57
N ASN A 86 23.96 6.61 25.13
CA ASN A 86 24.51 7.71 24.33
C ASN A 86 25.74 7.29 23.53
N LEU A 87 26.61 6.46 24.12
CA LEU A 87 27.77 5.88 23.44
C LEU A 87 27.31 4.96 22.29
N GLY A 88 26.29 4.13 22.52
CA GLY A 88 25.66 3.35 21.46
C GLY A 88 25.13 4.21 20.32
N LEU A 89 24.54 5.37 20.64
CA LEU A 89 24.08 6.33 19.65
C LEU A 89 25.24 6.94 18.84
N VAL A 90 26.37 7.26 19.48
CA VAL A 90 27.58 7.71 18.78
C VAL A 90 28.07 6.65 17.80
N TYR A 91 28.17 5.39 18.21
CA TYR A 91 28.55 4.30 17.31
C TYR A 91 27.55 4.08 16.16
N GLN A 92 26.25 4.26 16.41
CA GLN A 92 25.25 4.18 15.35
C GLN A 92 25.44 5.29 14.32
N LEU A 93 25.84 6.51 14.73
CA LEU A 93 26.13 7.63 13.86
C LEU A 93 27.41 7.44 13.04
N GLU A 94 28.35 6.64 13.54
CA GLU A 94 29.59 6.23 12.85
C GLU A 94 29.41 4.95 12.01
N ASP A 95 28.18 4.46 11.85
CA ASP A 95 27.82 3.22 11.14
C ASP A 95 28.40 1.93 11.78
N GLN A 96 28.77 1.99 13.04
CA GLN A 96 29.27 0.84 13.80
C GLN A 96 28.11 0.09 14.47
N ILE A 97 27.11 -0.35 13.71
CA ILE A 97 25.83 -0.86 14.22
C ILE A 97 25.98 -2.01 15.21
N SER A 98 26.90 -2.96 14.97
CA SER A 98 27.10 -4.10 15.88
C SER A 98 27.63 -3.67 17.26
N VAL A 99 28.49 -2.65 17.31
CA VAL A 99 29.01 -2.08 18.56
C VAL A 99 27.91 -1.28 19.25
N ALA A 100 27.15 -0.46 18.51
CA ALA A 100 26.00 0.28 19.02
C ALA A 100 25.00 -0.64 19.71
N MET A 101 24.60 -1.73 19.04
CA MET A 101 23.70 -2.73 19.62
C MET A 101 24.23 -3.37 20.90
N SER A 102 25.55 -3.52 21.03
CA SER A 102 26.17 -4.03 22.26
C SER A 102 26.01 -3.06 23.42
N GLU A 103 26.27 -1.77 23.16
CA GLU A 103 26.11 -0.71 24.14
C GLU A 103 24.64 -0.52 24.57
N PHE A 104 23.69 -0.57 23.63
CA PHE A 104 22.26 -0.54 23.94
C PHE A 104 21.82 -1.73 24.81
N ARG A 105 22.32 -2.96 24.50
CA ARG A 105 22.04 -4.12 25.37
C ARG A 105 22.63 -3.94 26.75
N ARG A 106 23.83 -3.36 26.87
CA ARG A 106 24.44 -3.06 28.18
C ARG A 106 23.62 -2.04 28.95
N ALA A 107 23.17 -0.97 28.29
CA ALA A 107 22.27 0.01 28.89
C ALA A 107 20.97 -0.64 29.44
N LEU A 108 20.40 -1.57 28.67
CA LEU A 108 19.15 -2.27 29.07
C LEU A 108 19.38 -3.33 30.16
N GLN A 109 20.57 -3.92 30.25
CA GLN A 109 20.94 -4.78 31.42
C GLN A 109 20.97 -3.99 32.71
N LEU A 110 21.43 -2.73 32.65
CA LEU A 110 21.51 -1.84 33.79
C LEU A 110 20.15 -1.20 34.12
N LYS A 111 19.41 -0.77 33.07
CA LYS A 111 18.11 -0.12 33.20
C LYS A 111 17.13 -0.62 32.12
N PRO A 112 16.39 -1.72 32.37
CA PRO A 112 15.50 -2.32 31.37
C PRO A 112 14.39 -1.39 30.86
N THR A 113 14.04 -0.36 31.63
CA THR A 113 12.98 0.62 31.30
C THR A 113 13.51 1.86 30.59
N LEU A 114 14.75 1.87 30.10
CA LEU A 114 15.29 3.01 29.37
C LEU A 114 14.69 3.08 27.95
N ALA A 115 13.75 4.02 27.77
CA ALA A 115 12.97 4.13 26.52
C ALA A 115 13.87 4.31 25.29
N GLY A 116 14.86 5.20 25.37
CA GLY A 116 15.79 5.45 24.25
C GLY A 116 16.58 4.22 23.84
N ALA A 117 17.15 3.47 24.80
CA ALA A 117 17.90 2.25 24.51
C ALA A 117 17.02 1.16 23.90
N ASN A 118 15.78 0.99 24.41
CA ASN A 118 14.79 0.10 23.81
C ASN A 118 14.46 0.54 22.37
N PHE A 119 14.24 1.82 22.15
CA PHE A 119 13.91 2.36 20.84
C PHE A 119 15.03 2.13 19.83
N PHE A 120 16.26 2.57 20.12
CA PHE A 120 17.38 2.45 19.19
C PHE A 120 17.75 0.99 18.89
N LEU A 121 17.76 0.12 19.91
CA LEU A 121 18.01 -1.30 19.69
C LEU A 121 16.92 -1.94 18.83
N GLY A 122 15.67 -1.56 19.02
CA GLY A 122 14.54 -1.99 18.18
C GLY A 122 14.70 -1.53 16.73
N VAL A 123 15.08 -0.27 16.51
CA VAL A 123 15.35 0.30 15.18
C VAL A 123 16.48 -0.45 14.49
N ASP A 124 17.58 -0.74 15.21
CA ASP A 124 18.71 -1.48 14.63
C ASP A 124 18.32 -2.90 14.22
N TYR A 125 17.49 -3.59 15.01
CA TYR A 125 16.93 -4.87 14.60
C TYR A 125 16.06 -4.77 13.34
N CYS A 126 15.21 -3.72 13.20
CA CYS A 126 14.43 -3.50 11.98
C CYS A 126 15.36 -3.28 10.78
N LYS A 127 16.37 -2.42 10.91
CA LYS A 127 17.35 -2.17 9.83
C LYS A 127 18.11 -3.43 9.40
N ASN A 128 18.32 -4.38 10.32
CA ASN A 128 18.93 -5.67 10.02
C ASN A 128 17.96 -6.71 9.44
N GLY A 129 16.69 -6.36 9.22
CA GLY A 129 15.68 -7.31 8.74
C GLY A 129 15.12 -8.25 9.82
N GLU A 130 15.40 -7.98 11.10
CA GLU A 130 15.09 -8.83 12.25
C GLU A 130 13.83 -8.33 13.00
N GLY A 131 12.72 -8.10 12.27
CA GLY A 131 11.48 -7.50 12.82
C GLY A 131 10.96 -8.21 14.08
N ILE A 132 10.94 -9.54 14.09
CA ILE A 132 10.52 -10.34 15.26
C ILE A 132 11.34 -10.00 16.51
N ARG A 133 12.65 -9.76 16.34
CA ARG A 133 13.54 -9.39 17.46
C ARG A 133 13.37 -7.93 17.88
N ALA A 134 12.92 -7.05 16.98
CA ALA A 134 12.63 -5.65 17.27
C ALA A 134 11.40 -5.46 18.16
N LEU A 135 10.37 -6.30 17.99
CA LEU A 135 9.06 -6.16 18.64
C LEU A 135 9.10 -5.95 20.17
N PRO A 136 9.80 -6.78 20.98
CA PRO A 136 9.80 -6.61 22.43
C PRO A 136 10.38 -5.27 22.84
N TYR A 137 11.41 -4.79 22.18
CA TYR A 137 12.07 -3.53 22.47
C TYR A 137 11.21 -2.33 22.09
N LEU A 138 10.62 -2.32 20.89
CA LEU A 138 9.75 -1.23 20.46
C LEU A 138 8.44 -1.20 21.24
N LYS A 139 7.85 -2.35 21.61
CA LYS A 139 6.71 -2.42 22.55
C LYS A 139 7.06 -1.86 23.93
N ALA A 140 8.29 -2.12 24.43
CA ALA A 140 8.77 -1.55 25.68
C ALA A 140 8.96 -0.03 25.59
N ALA A 141 9.59 0.47 24.51
CA ALA A 141 9.74 1.90 24.26
C ALA A 141 8.39 2.62 24.19
N ALA A 142 7.41 2.08 23.43
CA ALA A 142 6.07 2.64 23.30
C ALA A 142 5.28 2.68 24.63
N LYS A 143 5.55 1.76 25.53
CA LYS A 143 4.98 1.77 26.88
C LYS A 143 5.58 2.85 27.77
N GLN A 144 6.88 3.13 27.61
CA GLN A 144 7.60 4.12 28.42
C GLN A 144 7.35 5.55 27.92
N ASP A 145 7.33 5.74 26.61
CA ASP A 145 7.09 7.03 25.96
C ASP A 145 5.98 6.92 24.89
N PRO A 146 4.72 6.87 25.30
CA PRO A 146 3.58 6.71 24.40
C PRO A 146 3.26 7.95 23.55
N GLN A 147 3.85 9.10 23.86
CA GLN A 147 3.61 10.36 23.14
C GLN A 147 4.58 10.57 21.97
N GLN A 148 5.55 9.68 21.78
CA GLN A 148 6.54 9.79 20.74
C GLN A 148 6.09 9.04 19.47
N PRO A 149 5.72 9.75 18.37
CA PRO A 149 5.15 9.13 17.18
C PRO A 149 6.11 8.18 16.45
N ASP A 150 7.40 8.50 16.47
CA ASP A 150 8.43 7.72 15.79
C ASP A 150 8.56 6.31 16.36
N ILE A 151 8.32 6.15 17.67
CA ILE A 151 8.30 4.83 18.31
C ILE A 151 7.17 3.98 17.70
N TRP A 152 6.01 4.57 17.48
CA TRP A 152 4.87 3.88 16.87
C TRP A 152 5.12 3.56 15.40
N SER A 153 5.78 4.44 14.65
CA SER A 153 6.16 4.19 13.26
C SER A 153 7.09 2.98 13.12
N TRP A 154 8.14 2.92 13.94
CA TRP A 154 9.06 1.79 13.95
C TRP A 154 8.43 0.51 14.50
N LEU A 155 7.51 0.62 15.47
CA LEU A 155 6.76 -0.54 15.95
C LEU A 155 5.84 -1.09 14.84
N ALA A 156 5.19 -0.23 14.06
CA ALA A 156 4.41 -0.64 12.90
C ALA A 156 5.29 -1.35 11.86
N THR A 157 6.46 -0.79 11.53
CA THR A 157 7.43 -1.44 10.63
C THR A 157 7.88 -2.81 11.15
N ALA A 158 8.16 -2.95 12.45
CA ALA A 158 8.52 -4.25 13.04
C ALA A 158 7.36 -5.26 12.98
N GLN A 159 6.11 -4.80 13.15
CA GLN A 159 4.91 -5.62 13.04
C GLN A 159 4.68 -6.07 11.60
N GLU A 160 4.86 -5.18 10.62
CA GLU A 160 4.84 -5.51 9.19
C GLU A 160 5.85 -6.62 8.87
N MET A 161 7.12 -6.41 9.21
CA MET A 161 8.20 -7.38 8.97
C MET A 161 7.97 -8.73 9.66
N SER A 162 7.14 -8.75 10.71
CA SER A 162 6.80 -9.95 11.49
C SER A 162 5.48 -10.59 11.06
N GLY A 163 4.76 -10.01 10.08
CA GLY A 163 3.44 -10.49 9.64
C GLY A 163 2.30 -10.19 10.62
N GLU A 164 2.51 -9.29 11.61
CA GLU A 164 1.48 -8.88 12.57
C GLU A 164 0.59 -7.74 11.99
N PHE A 165 0.04 -7.89 10.78
CA PHE A 165 -0.60 -6.82 10.00
C PHE A 165 -1.80 -6.13 10.68
N HIS A 166 -2.61 -6.86 11.45
CA HIS A 166 -3.72 -6.26 12.19
C HIS A 166 -3.24 -5.41 13.39
N ALA A 167 -2.14 -5.82 14.02
CA ALA A 167 -1.52 -5.05 15.08
C ALA A 167 -0.87 -3.77 14.51
N GLU A 168 -0.24 -3.88 13.35
CA GLU A 168 0.31 -2.75 12.57
C GLU A 168 -0.74 -1.65 12.35
N LEU A 169 -1.94 -1.98 11.83
CA LEU A 169 -3.03 -1.02 11.67
C LEU A 169 -3.38 -0.29 12.96
N THR A 170 -3.48 -1.05 14.07
CA THR A 170 -3.79 -0.47 15.37
C THR A 170 -2.70 0.49 15.82
N THR A 171 -1.46 0.16 15.55
CA THR A 171 -0.28 0.95 15.90
C THR A 171 -0.22 2.23 15.06
N LEU A 172 -0.41 2.14 13.73
CA LEU A 172 -0.42 3.30 12.82
C LEU A 172 -1.54 4.29 13.15
N ARG A 173 -2.74 3.79 13.49
CA ARG A 173 -3.84 4.66 13.95
C ARG A 173 -3.50 5.41 15.23
N LYS A 174 -2.82 4.76 16.18
CA LYS A 174 -2.34 5.45 17.39
C LYS A 174 -1.33 6.53 17.06
N ALA A 175 -0.39 6.25 16.17
CA ALA A 175 0.59 7.23 15.72
C ALA A 175 -0.08 8.43 15.02
N LEU A 176 -1.07 8.19 14.16
CA LEU A 176 -1.84 9.23 13.47
C LEU A 176 -2.71 10.06 14.43
N ASN A 177 -3.23 9.49 15.51
CA ASN A 177 -3.90 10.28 16.54
C ASN A 177 -2.98 11.32 17.21
N LEU A 178 -1.66 11.06 17.24
CA LEU A 178 -0.66 12.00 17.74
C LEU A 178 -0.23 13.01 16.67
N GLN A 179 -0.15 12.57 15.40
CA GLN A 179 0.25 13.38 14.26
C GLN A 179 -0.66 13.12 13.04
N PRO A 180 -1.87 13.72 12.99
CA PRO A 180 -2.87 13.41 11.94
C PRO A 180 -2.44 13.74 10.51
N GLN A 181 -1.51 14.67 10.33
CA GLN A 181 -1.03 15.13 9.02
C GLN A 181 0.37 14.59 8.68
N ASN A 182 0.84 13.56 9.36
CA ASN A 182 2.16 13.00 9.08
C ASN A 182 2.12 12.15 7.81
N ALA A 183 2.81 12.62 6.76
CA ALA A 183 2.84 11.99 5.44
C ALA A 183 3.37 10.55 5.46
N ASP A 184 4.39 10.26 6.27
CA ASP A 184 4.93 8.90 6.43
C ASP A 184 3.89 7.94 7.00
N LEU A 185 3.18 8.36 8.05
CA LEU A 185 2.17 7.52 8.70
C LEU A 185 0.94 7.29 7.81
N LEU A 186 0.51 8.32 7.06
CA LEU A 186 -0.59 8.20 6.11
C LEU A 186 -0.25 7.25 4.97
N TYR A 187 0.97 7.34 4.42
CA TYR A 187 1.47 6.42 3.40
C TYR A 187 1.54 4.98 3.93
N LEU A 188 2.15 4.76 5.10
CA LEU A 188 2.24 3.43 5.73
C LEU A 188 0.85 2.84 6.03
N LEU A 189 -0.10 3.67 6.47
CA LEU A 189 -1.48 3.22 6.70
C LEU A 189 -2.14 2.77 5.39
N GLY A 190 -1.97 3.51 4.31
CA GLY A 190 -2.46 3.12 2.99
C GLY A 190 -1.89 1.77 2.54
N GLN A 191 -0.57 1.59 2.66
CA GLN A 191 0.10 0.33 2.33
C GLN A 191 -0.36 -0.85 3.21
N ALA A 192 -0.57 -0.63 4.51
CA ALA A 192 -1.07 -1.66 5.42
C ALA A 192 -2.48 -2.12 5.02
N TYR A 193 -3.36 -1.19 4.61
CA TYR A 193 -4.67 -1.55 4.09
C TYR A 193 -4.59 -2.29 2.76
N GLU A 194 -3.75 -1.86 1.81
CA GLU A 194 -3.56 -2.57 0.53
C GLU A 194 -3.08 -4.01 0.76
N ARG A 195 -2.15 -4.21 1.67
CA ARG A 195 -1.62 -5.52 2.01
C ARG A 195 -2.71 -6.45 2.52
N LEU A 196 -3.53 -5.99 3.47
CA LEU A 196 -4.65 -6.76 3.98
C LEU A 196 -5.71 -7.03 2.91
N GLY A 197 -5.96 -6.08 2.02
CA GLY A 197 -6.82 -6.27 0.86
C GLY A 197 -6.31 -7.39 -0.06
N LYS A 198 -5.02 -7.35 -0.41
CA LYS A 198 -4.35 -8.38 -1.22
C LYS A 198 -4.39 -9.77 -0.56
N GLU A 199 -4.26 -9.84 0.77
CA GLU A 199 -4.40 -11.11 1.51
C GLU A 199 -5.81 -11.69 1.41
N GLU A 200 -6.85 -10.86 1.54
CA GLU A 200 -8.24 -11.32 1.40
C GLU A 200 -8.53 -11.79 -0.04
N VAL A 201 -8.03 -11.07 -1.05
CA VAL A 201 -8.12 -11.49 -2.47
C VAL A 201 -7.40 -12.83 -2.68
N ALA A 202 -6.18 -12.97 -2.21
CA ALA A 202 -5.42 -14.22 -2.34
C ALA A 202 -6.10 -15.38 -1.62
N ARG A 203 -6.69 -15.14 -0.44
CA ARG A 203 -7.48 -16.12 0.30
C ARG A 203 -8.69 -16.57 -0.52
N LEU A 204 -9.44 -15.61 -1.06
CA LEU A 204 -10.62 -15.90 -1.88
C LEU A 204 -10.25 -16.71 -3.12
N GLN A 205 -9.22 -16.32 -3.84
CA GLN A 205 -8.74 -17.03 -5.03
C GLN A 205 -8.26 -18.47 -4.69
N LYS A 206 -7.67 -18.68 -3.52
CA LYS A 206 -7.22 -19.99 -3.08
C LYS A 206 -8.37 -20.91 -2.65
N THR A 207 -9.35 -20.36 -1.90
CA THR A 207 -10.42 -21.16 -1.27
C THR A 207 -11.63 -21.36 -2.17
N ALA A 208 -11.93 -20.41 -3.05
CA ALA A 208 -13.11 -20.40 -3.91
C ALA A 208 -12.83 -19.73 -5.28
N PRO A 209 -11.89 -20.25 -6.10
CA PRO A 209 -11.40 -19.61 -7.32
C PRO A 209 -12.45 -19.39 -8.41
N ARG A 210 -13.56 -20.14 -8.38
CA ARG A 210 -14.66 -20.05 -9.34
C ARG A 210 -15.95 -19.52 -8.73
N SER A 211 -15.89 -18.95 -7.54
CA SER A 211 -17.06 -18.33 -6.92
C SER A 211 -17.41 -17.02 -7.63
N ALA A 212 -18.68 -16.63 -7.57
CA ALA A 212 -19.15 -15.35 -8.11
C ALA A 212 -18.28 -14.18 -7.62
N ARG A 213 -17.89 -14.17 -6.34
CA ARG A 213 -17.04 -13.12 -5.74
C ARG A 213 -15.60 -13.12 -6.23
N SER A 214 -15.03 -14.29 -6.53
CA SER A 214 -13.70 -14.39 -7.13
C SER A 214 -13.69 -13.85 -8.56
N GLU A 215 -14.70 -14.24 -9.37
CA GLU A 215 -14.87 -13.73 -10.73
C GLU A 215 -15.15 -12.21 -10.73
N GLN A 216 -15.95 -11.72 -9.77
CA GLN A 216 -16.21 -10.29 -9.62
C GLN A 216 -14.93 -9.49 -9.32
N LEU A 217 -14.08 -9.93 -8.39
CA LEU A 217 -12.81 -9.25 -8.11
C LEU A 217 -11.86 -9.24 -9.32
N LEU A 218 -11.84 -10.32 -10.10
CA LEU A 218 -11.07 -10.36 -11.35
C LEU A 218 -11.63 -9.35 -12.35
N ALA A 219 -12.96 -9.28 -12.51
CA ALA A 219 -13.62 -8.32 -13.37
C ALA A 219 -13.29 -6.87 -12.97
N GLU A 220 -13.38 -6.56 -11.68
CA GLU A 220 -13.05 -5.24 -11.13
C GLU A 220 -11.56 -4.89 -11.36
N SER A 221 -10.65 -5.86 -11.20
CA SER A 221 -9.22 -5.68 -11.49
C SER A 221 -8.96 -5.35 -12.95
N TYR A 222 -9.59 -6.08 -13.88
CA TYR A 222 -9.48 -5.79 -15.32
C TYR A 222 -10.13 -4.45 -15.69
N ALA A 223 -11.25 -4.11 -15.06
CA ALA A 223 -11.87 -2.80 -15.24
C ALA A 223 -10.95 -1.65 -14.78
N GLY A 224 -10.27 -1.80 -13.65
CA GLY A 224 -9.29 -0.84 -13.17
C GLY A 224 -8.07 -0.66 -14.08
N SER A 225 -7.76 -1.67 -14.90
CA SER A 225 -6.70 -1.62 -15.93
C SER A 225 -7.25 -1.21 -17.31
N SER A 226 -8.53 -0.80 -17.40
CA SER A 226 -9.23 -0.47 -18.66
C SER A 226 -9.25 -1.63 -19.68
N GLU A 227 -9.08 -2.87 -19.21
CA GLU A 227 -9.20 -4.09 -20.01
C GLU A 227 -10.67 -4.53 -20.08
N TRP A 228 -11.50 -3.70 -20.73
CA TRP A 228 -12.97 -3.85 -20.76
C TRP A 228 -13.45 -5.23 -21.23
N PRO A 229 -12.90 -5.85 -22.29
CA PRO A 229 -13.35 -7.17 -22.73
C PRO A 229 -13.15 -8.25 -21.65
N SER A 230 -11.99 -8.27 -20.99
CA SER A 230 -11.69 -9.19 -19.90
C SER A 230 -12.63 -8.96 -18.70
N ALA A 231 -12.87 -7.71 -18.34
CA ALA A 231 -13.81 -7.34 -17.28
C ALA A 231 -15.23 -7.86 -17.56
N VAL A 232 -15.73 -7.68 -18.80
CA VAL A 232 -17.07 -8.16 -19.21
C VAL A 232 -17.16 -9.68 -19.07
N ILE A 233 -16.14 -10.45 -19.52
CA ILE A 233 -16.14 -11.92 -19.40
C ILE A 233 -16.29 -12.34 -17.92
N HIS A 234 -15.48 -11.75 -17.05
CA HIS A 234 -15.46 -12.13 -15.64
C HIS A 234 -16.73 -11.70 -14.90
N PHE A 235 -17.35 -10.56 -15.24
CA PHE A 235 -18.68 -10.22 -14.71
C PHE A 235 -19.77 -11.17 -15.19
N GLN A 236 -19.72 -11.60 -16.46
CA GLN A 236 -20.65 -12.61 -16.98
C GLN A 236 -20.46 -13.96 -16.29
N ASN A 237 -19.23 -14.40 -16.02
CA ASN A 237 -18.93 -15.59 -15.24
C ASN A 237 -19.47 -15.46 -13.81
N SER A 238 -19.32 -14.30 -13.18
CA SER A 238 -19.85 -14.01 -11.86
C SER A 238 -21.38 -14.12 -11.83
N LEU A 239 -22.07 -13.54 -12.81
CA LEU A 239 -23.52 -13.65 -12.96
C LEU A 239 -23.97 -15.08 -13.23
N ALA A 240 -23.22 -15.85 -14.06
CA ALA A 240 -23.52 -17.25 -14.30
C ALA A 240 -23.37 -18.11 -13.04
N ALA A 241 -22.38 -17.81 -12.19
CA ALA A 241 -22.17 -18.49 -10.92
C ALA A 241 -23.22 -18.14 -9.86
N SER A 242 -23.75 -16.91 -9.88
CA SER A 242 -24.78 -16.45 -8.93
C SER A 242 -25.68 -15.37 -9.54
N PRO A 243 -26.71 -15.75 -10.32
CA PRO A 243 -27.58 -14.81 -11.03
C PRO A 243 -28.38 -13.85 -10.14
N GLY A 244 -28.60 -14.24 -8.88
CA GLY A 244 -29.34 -13.43 -7.90
C GLY A 244 -28.50 -12.46 -7.08
N THR A 245 -27.21 -12.34 -7.37
CA THR A 245 -26.33 -11.42 -6.62
C THR A 245 -26.63 -9.98 -7.01
N ARG A 246 -27.20 -9.22 -6.08
CA ARG A 246 -27.55 -7.81 -6.29
C ARG A 246 -26.30 -6.97 -6.59
N GLY A 247 -26.44 -6.06 -7.55
CA GLY A 247 -25.41 -5.12 -7.94
C GLY A 247 -24.48 -5.61 -9.05
N LEU A 248 -24.42 -6.91 -9.37
CA LEU A 248 -23.58 -7.42 -10.45
C LEU A 248 -23.98 -6.88 -11.82
N HIS A 249 -25.29 -6.76 -12.09
CA HIS A 249 -25.79 -6.15 -13.32
C HIS A 249 -25.39 -4.66 -13.40
N VAL A 250 -25.38 -3.94 -12.27
CA VAL A 250 -24.91 -2.54 -12.26
C VAL A 250 -23.44 -2.47 -12.63
N GLU A 251 -22.59 -3.31 -12.02
CA GLU A 251 -21.15 -3.30 -12.28
C GLU A 251 -20.81 -3.70 -13.72
N LEU A 252 -21.48 -4.71 -14.27
CA LEU A 252 -21.36 -5.05 -15.68
C LEU A 252 -21.81 -3.89 -16.57
N GLY A 253 -22.95 -3.25 -16.22
CA GLY A 253 -23.44 -2.07 -16.92
C GLY A 253 -22.48 -0.90 -16.90
N GLU A 254 -21.81 -0.65 -15.77
CA GLU A 254 -20.76 0.39 -15.66
C GLU A 254 -19.56 0.10 -16.55
N VAL A 255 -19.07 -1.14 -16.58
CA VAL A 255 -17.99 -1.53 -17.48
C VAL A 255 -18.39 -1.35 -18.94
N LEU A 256 -19.60 -1.76 -19.32
CA LEU A 256 -20.12 -1.56 -20.66
C LEU A 256 -20.28 -0.08 -21.02
N LEU A 257 -20.71 0.75 -20.06
CA LEU A 257 -20.81 2.21 -20.21
C LEU A 257 -19.42 2.82 -20.50
N ARG A 258 -18.40 2.45 -19.73
CA ARG A 258 -17.02 2.91 -19.93
C ARG A 258 -16.42 2.39 -21.25
N ALA A 259 -16.80 1.19 -21.67
CA ALA A 259 -16.46 0.63 -22.99
C ALA A 259 -17.23 1.26 -24.15
N GLY A 260 -18.12 2.24 -23.90
CA GLY A 260 -18.94 2.91 -24.94
C GLY A 260 -20.11 2.08 -25.44
N LYS A 261 -20.44 0.95 -24.80
CA LYS A 261 -21.52 0.03 -25.20
C LYS A 261 -22.87 0.44 -24.55
N LEU A 262 -23.34 1.66 -24.89
CA LEU A 262 -24.44 2.35 -24.19
C LEU A 262 -25.74 1.57 -24.18
N THR A 263 -26.11 0.88 -25.27
CA THR A 263 -27.37 0.11 -25.36
C THR A 263 -27.33 -1.09 -24.43
N ARG A 264 -26.23 -1.84 -24.40
CA ARG A 264 -26.05 -2.97 -23.47
C ARG A 264 -25.97 -2.53 -22.03
N ALA A 265 -25.25 -1.43 -21.74
CA ALA A 265 -25.18 -0.86 -20.41
C ALA A 265 -26.58 -0.54 -19.86
N ASN A 266 -27.44 0.10 -20.68
CA ASN A 266 -28.83 0.40 -20.32
C ASN A 266 -29.64 -0.86 -20.00
N LEU A 267 -29.47 -1.93 -20.80
CA LEU A 267 -30.14 -3.22 -20.55
C LEU A 267 -29.74 -3.84 -19.22
N GLU A 268 -28.46 -3.80 -18.88
CA GLU A 268 -27.97 -4.33 -17.61
C GLU A 268 -28.55 -3.52 -16.41
N PHE A 269 -28.61 -2.20 -16.51
CA PHE A 269 -29.25 -1.37 -15.49
C PHE A 269 -30.74 -1.65 -15.36
N GLU A 270 -31.47 -1.90 -16.47
CA GLU A 270 -32.85 -2.30 -16.46
C GLU A 270 -33.05 -3.67 -15.81
N GLN A 271 -32.17 -4.63 -16.05
CA GLN A 271 -32.21 -5.94 -15.39
C GLN A 271 -32.01 -5.81 -13.87
N GLU A 272 -31.07 -5.01 -13.41
CA GLU A 272 -30.93 -4.73 -11.97
C GLU A 272 -32.23 -4.12 -11.40
N LEU A 273 -32.83 -3.17 -12.11
CA LEU A 273 -34.05 -2.50 -11.66
C LEU A 273 -35.30 -3.40 -11.66
N GLN A 274 -35.32 -4.48 -12.45
CA GLN A 274 -36.36 -5.51 -12.35
C GLN A 274 -36.26 -6.28 -11.02
N HIS A 275 -35.06 -6.53 -10.52
CA HIS A 275 -34.81 -7.24 -9.27
C HIS A 275 -34.79 -6.31 -8.05
N ALA A 276 -34.31 -5.08 -8.25
CA ALA A 276 -34.17 -4.05 -7.23
C ALA A 276 -34.67 -2.69 -7.75
N PRO A 277 -36.01 -2.44 -7.77
CA PRO A 277 -36.61 -1.25 -8.41
C PRO A 277 -36.16 0.11 -7.83
N ARG A 278 -35.53 0.10 -6.67
CA ARG A 278 -34.95 1.29 -5.99
C ARG A 278 -33.44 1.26 -5.90
N SER A 279 -32.78 0.44 -6.70
CA SER A 279 -31.31 0.46 -6.77
C SER A 279 -30.83 1.82 -7.23
N LEU A 280 -30.35 2.60 -6.28
CA LEU A 280 -29.94 3.98 -6.51
C LEU A 280 -28.83 4.06 -7.56
N ARG A 281 -27.83 3.16 -7.45
CA ARG A 281 -26.70 3.09 -8.38
C ARG A 281 -27.18 2.78 -9.80
N ALA A 282 -28.13 1.83 -9.96
CA ALA A 282 -28.72 1.51 -11.27
C ALA A 282 -29.50 2.69 -11.86
N ILE A 283 -30.33 3.39 -11.05
CA ILE A 283 -31.08 4.55 -11.48
C ILE A 283 -30.13 5.66 -11.96
N VAL A 284 -29.12 5.98 -11.16
CA VAL A 284 -28.15 7.06 -11.46
C VAL A 284 -27.37 6.74 -12.75
N ARG A 285 -26.85 5.52 -12.89
CA ARG A 285 -26.07 5.10 -14.07
C ARG A 285 -26.92 4.95 -15.32
N ARG A 286 -28.19 4.55 -15.19
CA ARG A 286 -29.13 4.58 -16.32
C ARG A 286 -29.40 6.01 -16.77
N GLY A 287 -29.60 6.96 -15.85
CA GLY A 287 -29.70 8.37 -16.15
C GLY A 287 -28.47 8.94 -16.86
N GLU A 288 -27.27 8.58 -16.40
CA GLU A 288 -26.00 8.92 -17.07
C GLU A 288 -25.96 8.38 -18.50
N THR A 289 -26.30 7.11 -18.69
CA THR A 289 -26.34 6.47 -20.02
C THR A 289 -27.33 7.16 -20.96
N LYS A 290 -28.53 7.52 -20.47
CA LYS A 290 -29.55 8.26 -21.23
C LYS A 290 -29.05 9.65 -21.61
N LEU A 291 -28.36 10.38 -20.70
CA LEU A 291 -27.80 11.68 -20.98
C LEU A 291 -26.78 11.59 -22.11
N ILE A 292 -25.90 10.60 -22.07
CA ILE A 292 -24.89 10.36 -23.11
C ILE A 292 -25.56 10.02 -24.46
N LYS A 293 -26.65 9.27 -24.45
CA LYS A 293 -27.44 8.96 -25.66
C LYS A 293 -28.25 10.16 -26.18
N GLY A 294 -28.32 11.28 -25.46
CA GLY A 294 -29.08 12.47 -25.84
C GLY A 294 -30.55 12.44 -25.35
N ASP A 295 -30.98 11.43 -24.60
CA ASP A 295 -32.29 11.37 -23.96
C ASP A 295 -32.28 12.18 -22.67
N LEU A 296 -32.40 13.51 -22.81
CA LEU A 296 -32.36 14.45 -21.69
C LEU A 296 -33.51 14.25 -20.72
N GLU A 297 -34.73 14.08 -21.24
CA GLU A 297 -35.92 13.94 -20.39
C GLU A 297 -35.89 12.65 -19.57
N GLY A 298 -35.53 11.53 -20.20
CA GLY A 298 -35.37 10.26 -19.51
C GLY A 298 -34.24 10.29 -18.46
N SER A 299 -33.16 11.01 -18.72
CA SER A 299 -32.06 11.20 -17.78
C SER A 299 -32.51 12.01 -16.55
N LEU A 300 -33.19 13.14 -16.77
CA LEU A 300 -33.67 14.00 -15.68
C LEU A 300 -34.69 13.30 -14.82
N GLN A 301 -35.56 12.45 -15.43
CA GLN A 301 -36.54 11.64 -14.69
C GLN A 301 -35.85 10.64 -13.76
N ASP A 302 -34.82 9.94 -14.25
CA ASP A 302 -34.05 8.98 -13.44
C ASP A 302 -33.35 9.71 -12.30
N TRP A 303 -32.67 10.83 -12.56
CA TRP A 303 -31.95 11.56 -11.53
C TRP A 303 -32.87 12.28 -10.53
N ASN A 304 -34.06 12.76 -10.91
CA ASN A 304 -35.05 13.19 -9.94
C ASN A 304 -35.47 12.06 -9.01
N THR A 305 -35.66 10.84 -9.56
CA THR A 305 -35.95 9.66 -8.77
C THR A 305 -34.78 9.36 -7.81
N ALA A 306 -33.53 9.42 -8.29
CA ALA A 306 -32.38 9.21 -7.47
C ALA A 306 -32.27 10.21 -6.31
N ILE A 307 -32.48 11.50 -6.57
CA ILE A 307 -32.43 12.56 -5.54
C ILE A 307 -33.54 12.31 -4.48
N THR A 308 -34.71 11.84 -4.87
CA THR A 308 -35.79 11.53 -3.91
C THR A 308 -35.51 10.27 -3.08
N VAL A 309 -34.71 9.33 -3.60
CA VAL A 309 -34.31 8.12 -2.86
C VAL A 309 -33.19 8.45 -1.85
N ASP A 310 -32.08 9.02 -2.31
CA ASP A 310 -30.95 9.47 -1.49
C ASP A 310 -30.07 10.44 -2.31
N GLY A 311 -30.35 11.73 -2.24
CA GLY A 311 -29.65 12.74 -3.02
C GLY A 311 -28.14 12.79 -2.75
N PRO A 312 -27.66 12.84 -1.49
CA PRO A 312 -26.24 12.81 -1.18
C PRO A 312 -25.51 11.58 -1.73
N GLN A 313 -26.16 10.42 -1.71
CA GLN A 313 -25.59 9.20 -2.26
C GLN A 313 -25.60 9.20 -3.80
N ALA A 314 -26.60 9.82 -4.43
CA ALA A 314 -26.63 9.99 -5.89
C ALA A 314 -25.44 10.82 -6.39
N GLU A 315 -25.08 11.90 -5.70
CA GLU A 315 -23.86 12.68 -6.00
C GLU A 315 -22.59 11.84 -5.88
N ARG A 316 -22.48 11.00 -4.83
CA ARG A 316 -21.33 10.11 -4.67
C ARG A 316 -21.23 9.08 -5.80
N VAL A 317 -22.34 8.48 -6.20
CA VAL A 317 -22.38 7.53 -7.33
C VAL A 317 -21.90 8.18 -8.63
N LEU A 318 -22.23 9.45 -8.86
CA LEU A 318 -21.73 10.22 -10.00
C LEU A 318 -20.28 10.71 -9.81
N GLY A 319 -19.72 10.60 -8.60
CA GLY A 319 -18.38 11.07 -8.30
C GLY A 319 -18.27 12.57 -8.05
N ILE A 320 -19.38 13.30 -7.97
CA ILE A 320 -19.39 14.76 -7.86
C ILE A 320 -18.73 15.25 -6.57
N ARG A 321 -18.76 14.48 -5.48
CA ARG A 321 -18.16 14.83 -4.17
C ARG A 321 -16.77 14.25 -3.94
N GLU A 322 -16.28 13.40 -4.79
CA GLU A 322 -14.93 12.83 -4.66
C GLU A 322 -13.90 13.79 -5.26
N ILE A 323 -13.48 14.78 -4.46
CA ILE A 323 -12.46 15.75 -4.83
C ILE A 323 -11.11 15.20 -4.38
N GLY A 324 -10.23 14.81 -5.32
CA GLY A 324 -8.81 14.84 -5.07
C GLY A 324 -7.97 13.61 -5.07
N LEU A 325 -7.79 12.98 -6.17
CA LEU A 325 -6.51 12.38 -6.59
C LEU A 325 -6.43 12.52 -8.12
N GLY A 326 -6.31 13.75 -8.62
CA GLY A 326 -6.06 14.03 -10.04
C GLY A 326 -6.79 13.14 -11.05
N ASP A 327 -6.39 13.16 -12.29
CA ASP A 327 -6.93 12.33 -13.38
C ASP A 327 -6.90 10.79 -13.17
N ALA A 328 -6.31 10.31 -12.07
CA ALA A 328 -6.19 8.88 -11.77
C ALA A 328 -7.41 8.28 -11.06
N ALA A 329 -8.25 9.09 -10.41
CA ALA A 329 -9.41 8.61 -9.66
C ALA A 329 -10.73 8.69 -10.47
N PHE A 330 -10.76 9.49 -11.54
CA PHE A 330 -11.90 9.66 -12.42
C PHE A 330 -11.56 9.21 -13.85
N GLU A 331 -12.13 8.10 -14.28
CA GLU A 331 -12.20 7.80 -15.71
C GLU A 331 -13.13 8.82 -16.37
N GLN A 332 -12.54 9.82 -16.98
CA GLN A 332 -13.27 10.74 -17.85
C GLN A 332 -13.89 9.96 -18.99
N LEU A 333 -15.10 10.35 -19.37
CA LEU A 333 -15.70 9.82 -20.59
C LEU A 333 -14.78 10.07 -21.79
N PRO A 334 -14.79 9.19 -22.80
CA PRO A 334 -14.10 9.44 -24.07
C PRO A 334 -14.42 10.82 -24.63
N ASP A 335 -13.44 11.51 -25.24
CA ASP A 335 -13.59 12.90 -25.71
C ASP A 335 -14.83 13.12 -26.55
N ALA A 336 -15.12 12.20 -27.46
CA ALA A 336 -16.29 12.28 -28.33
C ALA A 336 -17.63 12.28 -27.55
N LEU A 337 -17.70 11.50 -26.48
CA LEU A 337 -18.89 11.46 -25.60
C LEU A 337 -18.98 12.72 -24.73
N ARG A 338 -17.84 13.23 -24.25
CA ARG A 338 -17.79 14.49 -23.50
C ARG A 338 -18.29 15.68 -24.35
N GLU A 339 -17.81 15.78 -25.58
CA GLU A 339 -18.28 16.82 -26.51
C GLU A 339 -19.79 16.71 -26.83
N GLN A 340 -20.30 15.48 -26.94
CA GLN A 340 -21.72 15.26 -27.16
C GLN A 340 -22.58 15.78 -26.02
N ILE A 341 -22.25 15.42 -24.77
CA ILE A 341 -23.04 15.84 -23.59
C ILE A 341 -22.88 17.35 -23.29
N GLN A 342 -21.75 17.96 -23.64
CA GLN A 342 -21.55 19.39 -23.49
C GLN A 342 -22.54 20.24 -24.27
N LYS A 343 -23.03 19.76 -25.39
CA LYS A 343 -24.05 20.44 -26.21
C LYS A 343 -25.38 20.60 -25.48
N LEU A 344 -25.61 19.81 -24.42
CA LEU A 344 -26.84 19.87 -23.60
C LEU A 344 -26.75 20.95 -22.50
N ALA A 345 -25.57 21.49 -22.20
CA ALA A 345 -25.38 22.45 -21.11
C ALA A 345 -26.26 23.72 -21.24
N PRO A 346 -26.45 24.37 -22.41
CA PRO A 346 -27.33 25.55 -22.51
C PRO A 346 -28.78 25.25 -22.25
N GLU A 347 -29.27 24.04 -22.53
CA GLU A 347 -30.63 23.61 -22.24
C GLU A 347 -30.83 23.33 -20.75
N LEU A 348 -29.85 22.64 -20.12
CA LEU A 348 -29.84 22.38 -18.69
C LEU A 348 -29.83 23.64 -17.84
N GLN A 349 -29.01 24.66 -18.26
CA GLN A 349 -28.94 25.96 -17.57
C GLN A 349 -30.24 26.74 -17.51
N ARG A 350 -31.19 26.43 -18.39
CA ARG A 350 -32.52 27.06 -18.39
C ARG A 350 -33.50 26.38 -17.45
N ARG A 351 -33.15 25.28 -16.83
CA ARG A 351 -33.98 24.47 -15.97
C ARG A 351 -33.55 24.64 -14.51
N GLU A 352 -34.50 24.99 -13.65
CA GLU A 352 -34.22 25.15 -12.21
C GLU A 352 -34.50 23.86 -11.41
N ALA A 353 -34.67 22.72 -12.08
CA ALA A 353 -34.93 21.45 -11.42
C ALA A 353 -33.67 20.86 -10.77
N PRO A 354 -33.80 20.22 -9.59
CA PRO A 354 -32.67 19.59 -8.90
C PRO A 354 -31.85 18.63 -9.78
N ALA A 355 -32.51 17.82 -10.59
CA ALA A 355 -31.84 16.92 -11.53
C ALA A 355 -31.07 17.66 -12.63
N ALA A 356 -31.50 18.84 -13.05
CA ALA A 356 -30.76 19.64 -14.01
C ALA A 356 -29.47 20.21 -13.39
N HIS A 357 -29.50 20.61 -12.13
CA HIS A 357 -28.30 21.01 -11.37
C HIS A 357 -27.35 19.82 -11.17
N LEU A 358 -27.87 18.63 -10.89
CA LEU A 358 -27.06 17.42 -10.80
C LEU A 358 -26.38 17.09 -12.15
N ALA A 359 -27.11 17.26 -13.27
CA ALA A 359 -26.55 17.09 -14.61
C ALA A 359 -25.46 18.13 -14.91
N LEU A 360 -25.65 19.38 -14.55
CA LEU A 360 -24.65 20.43 -14.72
C LEU A 360 -23.40 20.18 -13.88
N ALA A 361 -23.56 19.71 -12.64
CA ALA A 361 -22.44 19.30 -11.79
C ALA A 361 -21.64 18.15 -12.41
N PHE A 362 -22.33 17.14 -12.97
CA PHE A 362 -21.70 16.04 -13.69
C PHE A 362 -20.94 16.53 -14.93
N LEU A 363 -21.52 17.42 -15.74
CA LEU A 363 -20.83 18.01 -16.90
C LEU A 363 -19.60 18.86 -16.50
N ALA A 364 -19.73 19.62 -15.43
CA ALA A 364 -18.62 20.42 -14.90
C ALA A 364 -17.45 19.53 -14.43
N MET A 365 -17.75 18.40 -13.78
CA MET A 365 -16.79 17.39 -13.37
C MET A 365 -16.05 16.81 -14.59
N GLN A 366 -16.78 16.41 -15.64
CA GLN A 366 -16.18 15.86 -16.86
C GLN A 366 -15.23 16.83 -17.58
N ASN A 367 -15.33 18.14 -17.30
CA ASN A 367 -14.50 19.18 -17.87
C ASN A 367 -13.44 19.75 -16.88
N GLY A 368 -13.32 19.16 -15.70
CA GLY A 368 -12.38 19.62 -14.68
C GLY A 368 -12.76 21.00 -14.05
N ASN A 369 -13.99 21.46 -14.19
CA ASN A 369 -14.45 22.73 -13.59
C ASN A 369 -14.98 22.51 -12.17
N LEU A 370 -14.05 22.44 -11.22
CA LEU A 370 -14.32 22.12 -9.82
C LEU A 370 -15.30 23.12 -9.16
N SER A 371 -15.16 24.42 -9.44
CA SER A 371 -16.02 25.45 -8.81
C SER A 371 -17.48 25.31 -9.23
N LEU A 372 -17.74 25.03 -10.51
CA LEU A 372 -19.07 24.80 -11.04
C LEU A 372 -19.64 23.44 -10.56
N GLN A 373 -18.80 22.39 -10.52
CA GLN A 373 -19.16 21.08 -10.00
C GLN A 373 -19.73 21.17 -8.59
N VAL A 374 -19.01 21.83 -7.67
CA VAL A 374 -19.42 22.00 -6.27
C VAL A 374 -20.68 22.85 -6.16
N SER A 375 -20.73 24.01 -6.82
CA SER A 375 -21.88 24.93 -6.72
C SER A 375 -23.15 24.34 -7.28
N GLU A 376 -23.11 23.61 -8.38
CA GLU A 376 -24.29 22.97 -8.97
C GLU A 376 -24.70 21.72 -8.16
N GLY A 377 -23.77 20.96 -7.58
CA GLY A 377 -24.05 19.87 -6.65
C GLY A 377 -24.80 20.36 -5.41
N GLU A 378 -24.36 21.44 -4.79
CA GLU A 378 -25.05 22.06 -3.65
C GLU A 378 -26.48 22.52 -4.01
N ARG A 379 -26.69 23.08 -5.21
CA ARG A 379 -28.01 23.46 -5.69
C ARG A 379 -28.93 22.26 -5.91
N ALA A 380 -28.41 21.15 -6.43
CA ALA A 380 -29.16 19.91 -6.61
C ALA A 380 -29.72 19.37 -5.29
N LEU A 381 -29.00 19.55 -4.18
CA LEU A 381 -29.40 19.06 -2.87
C LEU A 381 -30.15 20.09 -2.01
N SER A 382 -30.12 21.36 -2.34
CA SER A 382 -30.75 22.43 -1.54
C SER A 382 -32.25 22.25 -1.36
N SER A 383 -32.90 21.51 -2.25
CA SER A 383 -34.35 21.17 -2.16
C SER A 383 -34.66 19.84 -1.46
N SER A 384 -33.63 19.04 -1.20
CA SER A 384 -33.77 17.76 -0.49
C SER A 384 -33.53 17.95 1.00
N GLU A 385 -34.48 18.54 1.73
CA GLU A 385 -34.59 18.35 3.17
C GLU A 385 -34.96 16.90 3.48
N THR A 386 -34.10 15.96 3.16
CA THR A 386 -34.11 14.68 3.85
C THR A 386 -33.57 14.96 5.26
N SER A 387 -34.45 15.45 6.15
CA SER A 387 -34.24 15.24 7.57
C SER A 387 -34.03 13.73 7.73
N LEU A 388 -32.79 13.31 7.98
CA LEU A 388 -32.46 12.03 8.58
C LEU A 388 -33.09 12.06 10.00
N SER A 389 -34.42 12.07 10.05
CA SER A 389 -35.17 11.83 11.27
C SER A 389 -34.68 10.49 11.79
N ALA A 390 -34.25 10.42 13.03
CA ALA A 390 -33.68 9.26 13.68
C ALA A 390 -34.50 8.01 13.30
N MET A 391 -33.95 7.20 12.37
CA MET A 391 -34.56 5.96 11.92
C MET A 391 -34.68 5.03 13.13
N ASP A 392 -35.88 4.49 13.35
CA ASP A 392 -36.05 3.38 14.29
C ASP A 392 -35.27 2.17 13.81
N CYS A 393 -34.20 1.82 14.54
CA CYS A 393 -33.29 0.72 14.21
C CYS A 393 -33.86 -0.67 14.60
N SER A 394 -35.16 -0.83 14.60
CA SER A 394 -35.79 -2.14 14.77
C SER A 394 -35.45 -3.08 13.60
N GLN A 395 -35.39 -4.37 13.86
CA GLN A 395 -35.02 -5.39 12.85
C GLN A 395 -35.93 -5.31 11.60
N ALA A 396 -37.21 -5.00 11.76
CA ALA A 396 -38.13 -4.85 10.63
C ALA A 396 -37.81 -3.62 9.76
N LYS A 397 -37.44 -2.49 10.37
CA LYS A 397 -37.01 -1.28 9.68
C LYS A 397 -35.67 -1.45 8.98
N ILE A 398 -34.73 -2.15 9.61
CA ILE A 398 -33.44 -2.51 9.00
C ILE A 398 -33.63 -3.40 7.78
N GLN A 399 -34.49 -4.43 7.87
CA GLN A 399 -34.82 -5.26 6.71
C GLN A 399 -35.51 -4.45 5.59
N GLN A 400 -36.42 -3.57 5.95
CA GLN A 400 -37.08 -2.67 4.99
C GLN A 400 -36.03 -1.75 4.31
N ALA A 401 -35.15 -1.14 5.07
CA ALA A 401 -34.07 -0.28 4.54
C ALA A 401 -33.07 -1.05 3.66
N LEU A 402 -32.73 -2.30 4.01
CA LEU A 402 -31.93 -3.19 3.17
C LEU A 402 -32.61 -3.54 1.84
N MET A 403 -33.92 -3.76 1.87
CA MET A 403 -34.69 -4.02 0.64
C MET A 403 -34.77 -2.78 -0.25
N HIS A 404 -34.78 -1.60 0.31
CA HIS A 404 -34.89 -0.33 -0.40
C HIS A 404 -33.51 0.34 -0.67
N GLU A 405 -32.43 -0.31 -0.33
CA GLU A 405 -31.04 0.21 -0.50
C GLU A 405 -30.83 1.59 0.14
N GLN A 406 -31.47 1.86 1.27
CA GLN A 406 -31.32 3.09 2.04
C GLN A 406 -30.04 3.02 2.89
N PHE A 407 -28.88 3.04 2.22
CA PHE A 407 -27.58 2.77 2.84
C PHE A 407 -27.20 3.79 3.90
N SER A 408 -27.49 5.07 3.70
CA SER A 408 -27.21 6.14 4.67
C SER A 408 -27.99 5.94 5.98
N ALA A 409 -29.26 5.53 5.89
CA ALA A 409 -30.09 5.21 7.05
C ALA A 409 -29.60 3.95 7.79
N LEU A 410 -29.14 2.94 7.03
CA LEU A 410 -28.58 1.70 7.58
C LEU A 410 -27.26 1.94 8.33
N ALA A 411 -26.40 2.82 7.82
CA ALA A 411 -25.15 3.19 8.50
C ALA A 411 -25.42 3.79 9.88
N HIS A 412 -26.46 4.60 10.03
CA HIS A 412 -26.86 5.15 11.32
C HIS A 412 -27.26 4.07 12.34
N CYS A 413 -27.85 2.97 11.87
CA CYS A 413 -28.26 1.85 12.72
C CYS A 413 -27.15 0.86 13.05
N ALA A 414 -25.99 0.93 12.41
CA ALA A 414 -24.91 -0.02 12.58
C ALA A 414 -24.46 -0.26 14.02
N PRO A 415 -24.31 0.77 14.91
CA PRO A 415 -23.93 0.56 16.29
C PRO A 415 -24.91 -0.31 17.10
N GLN A 416 -26.20 -0.23 16.78
CA GLN A 416 -27.28 -0.93 17.48
C GLN A 416 -27.47 -2.37 16.99
N VAL A 417 -27.21 -2.63 15.69
CA VAL A 417 -27.34 -3.96 15.06
C VAL A 417 -26.26 -4.93 15.46
N LEU A 418 -25.16 -4.43 16.00
CA LEU A 418 -24.04 -5.24 16.47
C LEU A 418 -24.35 -6.09 17.74
N THR A 419 -25.58 -6.01 18.28
CA THR A 419 -26.05 -6.77 19.46
C THR A 419 -27.55 -7.13 19.29
N PRO A 420 -27.98 -8.40 19.25
CA PRO A 420 -27.28 -9.69 19.28
C PRO A 420 -26.80 -10.14 17.90
N ARG A 421 -26.06 -11.26 17.79
CA ARG A 421 -25.46 -11.76 16.55
C ARG A 421 -26.53 -11.94 15.45
N PRO A 422 -26.54 -11.15 14.37
CA PRO A 422 -27.47 -11.35 13.26
C PRO A 422 -27.09 -12.60 12.47
N SER A 423 -28.03 -13.12 11.66
CA SER A 423 -27.73 -14.22 10.72
C SER A 423 -26.64 -13.79 9.72
N SER A 424 -25.87 -14.73 9.19
CA SER A 424 -24.77 -14.45 8.26
C SER A 424 -25.23 -13.64 7.05
N ASN A 425 -26.37 -14.00 6.44
CA ASN A 425 -26.91 -13.29 5.28
C ASN A 425 -27.30 -11.84 5.61
N SER A 426 -27.92 -11.59 6.78
CA SER A 426 -28.24 -10.23 7.21
C SER A 426 -26.96 -9.42 7.51
N SER A 427 -25.92 -10.08 8.03
CA SER A 427 -24.63 -9.45 8.27
C SER A 427 -23.92 -9.04 6.99
N TYR A 428 -23.94 -9.88 5.95
CA TYR A 428 -23.34 -9.52 4.65
C TYR A 428 -24.09 -8.38 3.97
N ALA A 429 -25.43 -8.40 4.00
CA ALA A 429 -26.24 -7.32 3.47
C ALA A 429 -25.98 -6.00 4.20
N LEU A 430 -25.83 -6.05 5.53
CA LEU A 430 -25.48 -4.87 6.31
C LEU A 430 -24.01 -4.43 6.09
N ALA A 431 -23.07 -5.37 5.94
CA ALA A 431 -21.68 -5.04 5.62
C ALA A 431 -21.57 -4.32 4.26
N ARG A 432 -22.33 -4.79 3.25
CA ARG A 432 -22.49 -4.09 1.98
C ARG A 432 -23.07 -2.69 2.18
N ALA A 433 -24.14 -2.56 2.93
CA ALA A 433 -24.78 -1.27 3.17
C ALA A 433 -23.83 -0.27 3.85
N LEU A 434 -23.03 -0.72 4.81
CA LEU A 434 -22.01 0.09 5.46
C LEU A 434 -20.89 0.49 4.48
N PHE A 435 -20.47 -0.44 3.63
CA PHE A 435 -19.53 -0.14 2.56
C PHE A 435 -20.08 0.93 1.61
N GLU A 436 -21.31 0.78 1.12
CA GLU A 436 -21.96 1.76 0.22
C GLU A 436 -22.13 3.13 0.88
N ALA A 437 -22.42 3.16 2.19
CA ALA A 437 -22.49 4.40 2.96
C ALA A 437 -21.11 5.02 3.28
N GLY A 438 -20.02 4.34 2.93
CA GLY A 438 -18.66 4.81 3.18
C GLY A 438 -18.07 4.43 4.55
N ASP A 439 -18.82 3.72 5.40
CA ASP A 439 -18.35 3.27 6.73
C ASP A 439 -17.70 1.87 6.66
N CYS A 440 -16.53 1.82 6.04
CA CYS A 440 -15.76 0.59 5.92
C CYS A 440 -15.28 0.04 7.27
N GLU A 441 -15.07 0.91 8.26
CA GLU A 441 -14.62 0.49 9.59
C GLU A 441 -15.71 -0.31 10.33
N ALA A 442 -16.94 0.18 10.30
CA ALA A 442 -18.08 -0.54 10.88
C ALA A 442 -18.35 -1.86 10.11
N SER A 443 -18.19 -1.86 8.77
CA SER A 443 -18.31 -3.06 7.95
C SER A 443 -17.28 -4.12 8.36
N LEU A 444 -16.00 -3.77 8.44
CA LEU A 444 -14.93 -4.68 8.89
C LEU A 444 -15.18 -5.21 10.30
N LYS A 445 -15.61 -4.35 11.23
CA LYS A 445 -15.95 -4.73 12.60
C LYS A 445 -17.13 -5.71 12.65
N LEU A 446 -18.12 -5.52 11.80
CA LEU A 446 -19.24 -6.45 11.67
C LEU A 446 -18.78 -7.81 11.16
N LEU A 447 -18.00 -7.84 10.07
CA LEU A 447 -17.48 -9.05 9.44
C LEU A 447 -16.53 -9.85 10.37
N SER A 448 -15.82 -9.17 11.28
CA SER A 448 -14.96 -9.83 12.26
C SER A 448 -15.74 -10.54 13.38
N ARG A 449 -17.03 -10.25 13.56
CA ARG A 449 -17.90 -10.85 14.59
C ARG A 449 -18.73 -12.04 14.09
N LEU A 450 -18.64 -12.36 12.80
CA LEU A 450 -19.27 -13.54 12.23
C LEU A 450 -18.74 -14.83 12.90
N ALA A 451 -19.51 -15.91 12.83
CA ALA A 451 -19.02 -17.23 13.24
C ALA A 451 -17.82 -17.67 12.37
N LEU A 452 -16.91 -18.47 12.90
CA LEU A 452 -15.67 -18.84 12.19
C LEU A 452 -15.87 -19.34 10.75
N PRO A 453 -16.84 -20.23 10.43
CA PRO A 453 -17.05 -20.65 9.04
C PRO A 453 -17.42 -19.48 8.13
N ASP A 454 -18.27 -18.57 8.62
CA ASP A 454 -18.76 -17.42 7.85
C ASP A 454 -17.72 -16.33 7.68
N GLN A 455 -16.78 -16.19 8.64
CA GLN A 455 -15.66 -15.26 8.53
C GLN A 455 -14.75 -15.55 7.33
N HIS A 456 -14.68 -16.83 6.91
CA HIS A 456 -13.84 -17.30 5.80
C HIS A 456 -14.65 -17.54 4.53
N SER A 457 -15.91 -17.14 4.50
CA SER A 457 -16.75 -17.25 3.31
C SER A 457 -16.24 -16.34 2.18
N PRO A 458 -16.51 -16.68 0.91
CA PRO A 458 -16.20 -15.83 -0.23
C PRO A 458 -16.81 -14.43 -0.08
N GLU A 459 -18.01 -14.34 0.46
CA GLU A 459 -18.70 -13.07 0.70
C GLU A 459 -17.99 -12.18 1.70
N ALA A 460 -17.55 -12.73 2.84
CA ALA A 460 -16.82 -12.00 3.85
C ALA A 460 -15.45 -11.52 3.35
N SER A 461 -14.73 -12.38 2.63
CA SER A 461 -13.43 -12.03 2.05
C SER A 461 -13.55 -10.92 1.00
N TYR A 462 -14.57 -10.99 0.14
CA TYR A 462 -14.86 -9.95 -0.85
C TYR A 462 -15.10 -8.58 -0.19
N TRP A 463 -16.04 -8.49 0.76
CA TRP A 463 -16.36 -7.21 1.40
C TRP A 463 -15.20 -6.67 2.24
N ARG A 464 -14.38 -7.53 2.86
CA ARG A 464 -13.16 -7.08 3.54
C ARG A 464 -12.15 -6.52 2.56
N ALA A 465 -11.91 -7.20 1.43
CA ALA A 465 -11.00 -6.71 0.40
C ALA A 465 -11.42 -5.32 -0.11
N ARG A 466 -12.70 -5.16 -0.43
CA ARG A 466 -13.26 -3.88 -0.90
C ARG A 466 -13.17 -2.76 0.16
N CYS A 467 -13.43 -3.11 1.43
CA CYS A 467 -13.27 -2.14 2.52
C CYS A 467 -11.82 -1.70 2.70
N TYR A 468 -10.88 -2.64 2.65
CA TYR A 468 -9.47 -2.31 2.76
C TYR A 468 -8.98 -1.45 1.60
N GLU A 469 -9.39 -1.74 0.36
CA GLU A 469 -9.09 -0.91 -0.80
C GLU A 469 -9.58 0.54 -0.64
N ARG A 470 -10.83 0.70 -0.21
CA ARG A 470 -11.41 2.04 0.04
C ARG A 470 -10.70 2.79 1.16
N LEU A 471 -10.31 2.10 2.24
CA LEU A 471 -9.56 2.70 3.34
C LEU A 471 -8.13 3.07 2.93
N ALA A 472 -7.50 2.29 2.05
CA ALA A 472 -6.21 2.64 1.47
C ALA A 472 -6.32 3.93 0.64
N THR A 473 -7.31 4.00 -0.24
CA THR A 473 -7.59 5.21 -1.04
C THR A 473 -7.84 6.43 -0.15
N ALA A 474 -8.62 6.28 0.93
CA ALA A 474 -8.87 7.38 1.87
C ALA A 474 -7.59 7.84 2.59
N ALA A 475 -6.69 6.92 2.97
CA ALA A 475 -5.41 7.25 3.57
C ALA A 475 -4.50 8.02 2.59
N TYR A 476 -4.44 7.59 1.32
CA TYR A 476 -3.67 8.27 0.27
C TYR A 476 -4.26 9.65 -0.10
N LEU A 477 -5.58 9.78 -0.10
CA LEU A 477 -6.22 11.09 -0.27
C LEU A 477 -5.87 12.03 0.89
N SER A 478 -5.86 11.52 2.12
CA SER A 478 -5.41 12.30 3.29
C SER A 478 -3.93 12.71 3.17
N LEU A 479 -3.08 11.84 2.62
CA LEU A 479 -1.68 12.16 2.32
C LEU A 479 -1.58 13.32 1.32
N PHE A 480 -2.32 13.26 0.20
CA PHE A 480 -2.36 14.32 -0.79
C PHE A 480 -2.80 15.67 -0.18
N GLN A 481 -3.83 15.64 0.68
CA GLN A 481 -4.33 16.86 1.33
C GLN A 481 -3.37 17.41 2.40
N ALA A 482 -2.65 16.52 3.10
CA ALA A 482 -1.73 16.92 4.16
C ALA A 482 -0.42 17.52 3.62
N ASP A 483 0.15 16.95 2.57
CA ASP A 483 1.42 17.37 2.01
C ASP A 483 1.54 16.99 0.52
N PRO A 484 1.00 17.84 -0.39
CA PRO A 484 0.95 17.57 -1.83
C PRO A 484 2.33 17.51 -2.51
N ASP A 485 3.37 18.03 -1.88
CA ASP A 485 4.74 18.05 -2.41
C ASP A 485 5.67 17.09 -1.66
N SER A 486 5.10 16.19 -0.84
CA SER A 486 5.89 15.24 -0.05
C SER A 486 6.54 14.17 -0.93
N TYR A 487 7.73 13.73 -0.53
CA TYR A 487 8.38 12.59 -1.18
C TYR A 487 7.52 11.31 -1.13
N ARG A 488 6.62 11.17 -0.14
CA ARG A 488 5.68 10.04 -0.05
C ARG A 488 4.60 10.11 -1.11
N LEU A 489 4.12 11.30 -1.43
CA LEU A 489 3.17 11.45 -2.53
C LEU A 489 3.84 11.15 -3.87
N HIS A 490 5.03 11.68 -4.11
CA HIS A 490 5.80 11.36 -5.32
C HIS A 490 6.11 9.86 -5.42
N GLN A 491 6.45 9.19 -4.31
CA GLN A 491 6.60 7.73 -4.27
C GLN A 491 5.30 7.03 -4.68
N LEU A 492 4.17 7.40 -4.07
CA LEU A 492 2.86 6.82 -4.38
C LEU A 492 2.47 7.03 -5.85
N MET A 493 2.69 8.23 -6.39
CA MET A 493 2.43 8.52 -7.80
C MET A 493 3.33 7.70 -8.72
N GLY A 494 4.59 7.52 -8.35
CA GLY A 494 5.52 6.61 -9.02
C GLY A 494 5.00 5.18 -9.04
N ASP A 495 4.57 4.65 -7.88
CA ASP A 495 3.99 3.30 -7.75
C ASP A 495 2.74 3.14 -8.63
N LEU A 496 1.83 4.13 -8.63
CA LEU A 496 0.61 4.12 -9.46
C LEU A 496 0.90 4.17 -10.95
N HIS A 497 1.85 5.01 -11.39
CA HIS A 497 2.26 5.08 -12.79
C HIS A 497 2.95 3.80 -13.24
N ALA A 498 3.82 3.21 -12.42
CA ALA A 498 4.48 1.94 -12.70
C ALA A 498 3.46 0.79 -12.84
N ALA A 499 2.47 0.73 -11.94
CA ALA A 499 1.40 -0.26 -11.98
C ALA A 499 0.54 -0.15 -13.26
N LYS A 500 0.39 1.06 -13.81
CA LYS A 500 -0.31 1.31 -15.09
C LYS A 500 0.59 1.14 -16.32
N GLY A 501 1.85 0.75 -16.16
CA GLY A 501 2.81 0.63 -17.25
C GLY A 501 3.30 1.97 -17.84
N ASN A 502 3.04 3.09 -17.16
CA ASN A 502 3.49 4.42 -17.54
C ASN A 502 4.91 4.69 -16.99
N ASP A 503 5.85 3.83 -17.39
CA ASP A 503 7.21 3.81 -16.80
C ASP A 503 7.92 5.17 -16.88
N GLY A 504 7.72 5.97 -17.94
CA GLY A 504 8.31 7.30 -18.07
C GLY A 504 7.86 8.28 -16.96
N LYS A 505 6.55 8.34 -16.70
CA LYS A 505 6.01 9.18 -15.60
C LYS A 505 6.41 8.65 -14.22
N ALA A 506 6.45 7.33 -14.06
CA ALA A 506 6.92 6.71 -12.82
C ALA A 506 8.38 7.10 -12.51
N ILE A 507 9.26 7.11 -13.50
CA ILE A 507 10.66 7.54 -13.36
C ILE A 507 10.73 9.01 -12.93
N GLU A 508 9.91 9.90 -13.52
CA GLU A 508 9.87 11.31 -13.15
C GLU A 508 9.49 11.49 -11.68
N GLU A 509 8.44 10.82 -11.23
CA GLU A 509 7.94 10.88 -9.86
C GLU A 509 8.96 10.30 -8.85
N TYR A 510 9.55 9.14 -9.14
CA TYR A 510 10.59 8.59 -8.26
C TYR A 510 11.85 9.46 -8.18
N ARG A 511 12.23 10.14 -9.26
CA ARG A 511 13.35 11.10 -9.22
C ARG A 511 13.06 12.26 -8.27
N LEU A 512 11.83 12.78 -8.28
CA LEU A 512 11.41 13.82 -7.32
C LEU A 512 11.47 13.27 -5.89
N ALA A 513 10.94 12.07 -5.66
CA ALA A 513 10.98 11.42 -4.34
C ALA A 513 12.43 11.22 -3.83
N VAL A 514 13.32 10.71 -4.69
CA VAL A 514 14.75 10.54 -4.37
C VAL A 514 15.43 11.88 -4.08
N THR A 515 15.13 12.92 -4.86
CA THR A 515 15.68 14.26 -4.64
C THR A 515 15.27 14.83 -3.28
N LEU A 516 14.01 14.65 -2.90
CA LEU A 516 13.48 15.12 -1.61
C LEU A 516 13.99 14.29 -0.43
N LYS A 517 14.18 12.98 -0.62
CA LYS A 517 14.57 12.05 0.45
C LYS A 517 15.57 11.00 -0.03
N PRO A 518 16.83 11.37 -0.35
CA PRO A 518 17.82 10.47 -0.92
C PRO A 518 18.30 9.36 0.02
N SER A 519 17.95 9.43 1.30
CA SER A 519 18.34 8.45 2.32
C SER A 519 17.24 7.44 2.66
N LEU A 520 16.13 7.44 1.92
CA LEU A 520 15.05 6.49 2.17
C LEU A 520 15.30 5.19 1.39
N PRO A 521 15.41 4.04 2.07
CA PRO A 521 15.50 2.73 1.40
C PRO A 521 14.30 2.48 0.49
N ASN A 522 14.50 1.69 -0.54
CA ASN A 522 13.57 1.28 -1.59
C ASN A 522 13.24 2.36 -2.65
N LEU A 523 13.47 3.65 -2.43
CA LEU A 523 13.25 4.66 -3.48
C LEU A 523 14.25 4.53 -4.62
N HIS A 524 15.53 4.37 -4.28
CA HIS A 524 16.60 4.14 -5.25
C HIS A 524 16.39 2.82 -6.00
N TYR A 525 15.93 1.77 -5.30
CA TYR A 525 15.58 0.50 -5.96
C TYR A 525 14.44 0.68 -6.96
N SER A 526 13.33 1.32 -6.57
CA SER A 526 12.19 1.53 -7.46
C SER A 526 12.58 2.31 -8.72
N LEU A 527 13.37 3.38 -8.56
CA LEU A 527 13.90 4.16 -9.67
C LEU A 527 14.88 3.33 -10.52
N GLY A 528 15.84 2.67 -9.89
CA GLY A 528 16.85 1.86 -10.55
C GLY A 528 16.26 0.69 -11.35
N HIS A 529 15.25 0.02 -10.80
CA HIS A 529 14.51 -1.06 -11.46
C HIS A 529 13.83 -0.59 -12.75
N LEU A 530 13.13 0.54 -12.71
CA LEU A 530 12.47 1.09 -13.90
C LEU A 530 13.49 1.58 -14.94
N LEU A 531 14.58 2.20 -14.52
CA LEU A 531 15.68 2.60 -15.40
C LEU A 531 16.34 1.39 -16.06
N TRP A 532 16.51 0.29 -15.33
CA TRP A 532 17.01 -0.98 -15.87
C TRP A 532 16.03 -1.55 -16.92
N LYS A 533 14.73 -1.54 -16.65
CA LYS A 533 13.68 -1.97 -17.56
C LYS A 533 13.65 -1.11 -18.85
N ASP A 534 13.91 0.20 -18.70
CA ASP A 534 14.01 1.17 -19.81
C ASP A 534 15.39 1.16 -20.51
N LEU A 535 16.25 0.19 -20.18
CA LEU A 535 17.61 0.01 -20.72
C LEU A 535 18.55 1.22 -20.50
N LYS A 536 18.26 2.08 -19.55
CA LYS A 536 19.14 3.17 -19.10
C LYS A 536 20.19 2.63 -18.10
N VAL A 537 21.01 1.71 -18.61
CA VAL A 537 21.89 0.83 -17.80
C VAL A 537 22.81 1.61 -16.86
N GLY A 538 23.40 2.72 -17.33
CA GLY A 538 24.32 3.54 -16.53
C GLY A 538 23.65 4.24 -15.36
N GLU A 539 22.44 4.79 -15.56
CA GLU A 539 21.65 5.44 -14.51
C GLU A 539 21.09 4.38 -13.55
N ALA A 540 20.60 3.26 -14.07
CA ALA A 540 20.11 2.15 -13.26
C ALA A 540 21.18 1.66 -12.26
N ARG A 541 22.42 1.49 -12.74
CA ARG A 541 23.53 1.07 -11.88
C ARG A 541 23.79 2.05 -10.75
N GLN A 542 23.80 3.36 -11.02
CA GLN A 542 24.02 4.38 -9.99
C GLN A 542 22.95 4.32 -8.89
N GLU A 543 21.69 4.19 -9.28
CA GLU A 543 20.59 4.12 -8.33
C GLU A 543 20.61 2.80 -7.54
N LEU A 544 20.87 1.67 -8.19
CA LEU A 544 20.99 0.37 -7.51
C LEU A 544 22.17 0.30 -6.53
N GLU A 545 23.30 0.91 -6.89
CA GLU A 545 24.46 1.05 -5.98
C GLU A 545 24.12 1.95 -4.78
N ALA A 546 23.36 3.04 -5.01
CA ALA A 546 22.87 3.91 -3.94
C ALA A 546 21.91 3.15 -3.00
N GLU A 547 21.02 2.32 -3.54
CA GLU A 547 20.16 1.46 -2.70
C GLU A 547 20.99 0.50 -1.85
N LEU A 548 21.98 -0.18 -2.46
CA LEU A 548 22.82 -1.12 -1.73
C LEU A 548 23.76 -0.47 -0.71
N ALA A 549 24.03 0.82 -0.85
CA ALA A 549 24.70 1.61 0.18
C ALA A 549 23.79 1.87 1.39
N LEU A 550 22.49 2.03 1.17
CA LEU A 550 21.49 2.21 2.22
C LEU A 550 21.03 0.89 2.82
N ASN A 551 20.78 -0.10 1.97
CA ASN A 551 20.32 -1.44 2.32
C ASN A 551 21.17 -2.51 1.63
N PRO A 552 22.31 -2.91 2.21
CA PRO A 552 23.24 -3.85 1.59
C PRO A 552 22.65 -5.25 1.31
N ARG A 553 21.49 -5.57 1.89
CA ARG A 553 20.84 -6.89 1.75
C ARG A 553 19.60 -6.85 0.87
N ASP A 554 19.34 -5.75 0.18
CA ASP A 554 18.20 -5.67 -0.74
C ASP A 554 18.34 -6.69 -1.87
N ALA A 555 17.49 -7.71 -1.85
CA ALA A 555 17.57 -8.81 -2.81
C ALA A 555 17.23 -8.37 -4.23
N GLY A 556 16.29 -7.44 -4.37
CA GLY A 556 15.89 -6.87 -5.67
C GLY A 556 17.05 -6.08 -6.29
N ALA A 557 17.64 -5.16 -5.53
CA ALA A 557 18.76 -4.36 -5.97
C ALA A 557 19.99 -5.21 -6.31
N LEU A 558 20.26 -6.28 -5.53
CA LEU A 558 21.34 -7.22 -5.82
C LEU A 558 21.10 -7.97 -7.14
N ILE A 559 19.88 -8.42 -7.42
CA ILE A 559 19.52 -9.12 -8.68
C ILE A 559 19.65 -8.15 -9.85
N ASP A 560 19.03 -6.98 -9.76
CA ASP A 560 19.00 -6.02 -10.87
C ASP A 560 20.37 -5.44 -11.17
N LEU A 561 21.20 -5.20 -10.15
CA LEU A 561 22.59 -4.79 -10.36
C LEU A 561 23.43 -5.91 -11.00
N GLY A 562 23.24 -7.16 -10.57
CA GLY A 562 23.84 -8.32 -11.21
C GLY A 562 23.44 -8.43 -12.68
N ASN A 563 22.15 -8.27 -13.00
CA ASN A 563 21.63 -8.28 -14.35
C ASN A 563 22.11 -7.08 -15.17
N THR A 564 22.29 -5.91 -14.54
CA THR A 564 22.87 -4.74 -15.17
C THR A 564 24.29 -5.02 -15.67
N TYR A 565 25.13 -5.67 -14.85
CA TYR A 565 26.47 -6.08 -15.26
C TYR A 565 26.46 -7.18 -16.33
N LEU A 566 25.49 -8.09 -16.32
CA LEU A 566 25.31 -9.07 -17.41
C LEU A 566 24.96 -8.40 -18.75
N LEU A 567 24.09 -7.39 -18.75
CA LEU A 567 23.78 -6.59 -19.94
C LEU A 567 25.02 -5.84 -20.48
N GLU A 568 25.92 -5.44 -19.60
CA GLU A 568 27.20 -4.82 -19.99
C GLU A 568 28.28 -5.85 -20.37
N HIS A 569 27.96 -7.15 -20.43
CA HIS A 569 28.92 -8.24 -20.66
C HIS A 569 30.10 -8.26 -19.66
N GLN A 570 29.81 -7.99 -18.40
CA GLN A 570 30.75 -8.00 -17.28
C GLN A 570 30.38 -9.07 -16.23
N PRO A 571 30.36 -10.36 -16.61
CA PRO A 571 29.86 -11.43 -15.73
C PRO A 571 30.69 -11.62 -14.47
N ASP A 572 31.99 -11.29 -14.49
CA ASP A 572 32.85 -11.29 -13.32
C ASP A 572 32.39 -10.32 -12.25
N LYS A 573 31.85 -9.16 -12.64
CA LYS A 573 31.25 -8.19 -11.72
C LYS A 573 29.85 -8.56 -11.27
N ALA A 574 29.08 -9.26 -12.11
CA ALA A 574 27.74 -9.73 -11.77
C ALA A 574 27.74 -10.79 -10.64
N LEU A 575 28.68 -11.73 -10.69
CA LEU A 575 28.76 -12.88 -9.79
C LEU A 575 28.68 -12.55 -8.29
N PRO A 576 29.42 -11.56 -7.75
CA PRO A 576 29.36 -11.22 -6.34
C PRO A 576 27.97 -10.80 -5.88
N TYR A 577 27.24 -10.03 -6.70
CA TYR A 577 25.88 -9.56 -6.38
C TYR A 577 24.87 -10.69 -6.47
N LEU A 578 24.89 -11.47 -7.54
CA LEU A 578 23.99 -12.61 -7.72
C LEU A 578 24.22 -13.69 -6.64
N SER A 579 25.48 -13.93 -6.22
CA SER A 579 25.78 -14.86 -5.13
C SER A 579 25.22 -14.37 -3.79
N ARG A 580 25.29 -13.07 -3.52
CA ARG A 580 24.66 -12.47 -2.33
C ARG A 580 23.15 -12.57 -2.39
N ALA A 581 22.54 -12.34 -3.56
CA ALA A 581 21.10 -12.52 -3.77
C ALA A 581 20.68 -13.97 -3.54
N LEU A 582 21.46 -14.94 -4.04
CA LEU A 582 21.21 -16.37 -3.83
C LEU A 582 21.29 -16.76 -2.35
N ALA A 583 22.24 -16.21 -1.60
CA ALA A 583 22.36 -16.45 -0.16
C ALA A 583 21.12 -15.96 0.62
N ALA A 584 20.47 -14.89 0.16
CA ALA A 584 19.23 -14.38 0.73
C ALA A 584 17.98 -15.19 0.32
N ASN A 585 17.96 -15.72 -0.92
CA ASN A 585 16.85 -16.51 -1.45
C ASN A 585 17.34 -17.74 -2.26
N PRO A 586 17.74 -18.82 -1.58
CA PRO A 586 18.36 -20.00 -2.22
C PRO A 586 17.43 -20.78 -3.17
N GLN A 587 16.14 -20.54 -3.15
CA GLN A 587 15.15 -21.26 -3.94
C GLN A 587 14.65 -20.47 -5.15
N ASN A 588 15.17 -19.27 -5.41
CA ASN A 588 14.70 -18.42 -6.51
C ASN A 588 15.27 -18.89 -7.87
N PRO A 589 14.45 -19.47 -8.78
CA PRO A 589 14.94 -19.96 -10.06
C PRO A 589 15.49 -18.86 -10.98
N GLY A 590 15.03 -17.61 -10.80
CA GLY A 590 15.52 -16.46 -11.56
C GLY A 590 16.99 -16.16 -11.27
N ILE A 591 17.38 -16.23 -9.98
CA ILE A 591 18.80 -16.02 -9.59
C ILE A 591 19.67 -17.13 -10.16
N HIS A 592 19.21 -18.38 -10.12
CA HIS A 592 19.93 -19.52 -10.73
C HIS A 592 20.09 -19.35 -12.24
N ARG A 593 19.03 -18.86 -12.95
CA ARG A 593 19.12 -18.53 -14.37
C ARG A 593 20.20 -17.48 -14.64
N ASP A 594 20.27 -16.44 -13.82
CA ASP A 594 21.18 -15.31 -14.03
C ASP A 594 22.62 -15.71 -13.68
N LEU A 595 22.83 -16.51 -12.64
CA LEU A 595 24.13 -17.13 -12.31
C LEU A 595 24.58 -18.09 -13.43
N GLY A 596 23.67 -18.92 -13.95
CA GLY A 596 23.95 -19.79 -15.09
C GLY A 596 24.39 -19.00 -16.33
N SER A 597 23.77 -17.85 -16.58
CA SER A 597 24.16 -16.94 -17.65
C SER A 597 25.55 -16.36 -17.43
N ALA A 598 25.85 -15.88 -16.20
CA ALA A 598 27.16 -15.36 -15.83
C ALA A 598 28.28 -16.40 -16.01
N TYR A 599 28.09 -17.62 -15.49
CA TYR A 599 29.05 -18.71 -15.66
C TYR A 599 29.22 -19.14 -17.11
N SER A 600 28.15 -19.13 -17.90
CA SER A 600 28.20 -19.47 -19.33
C SER A 600 29.02 -18.44 -20.12
N GLU A 601 28.88 -17.14 -19.82
CA GLU A 601 29.67 -16.08 -20.46
C GLU A 601 31.16 -16.15 -20.08
N LEU A 602 31.46 -16.60 -18.84
CA LEU A 602 32.85 -16.84 -18.41
C LEU A 602 33.45 -18.15 -18.96
N GLY A 603 32.65 -18.97 -19.64
CA GLY A 603 33.09 -20.28 -20.13
C GLY A 603 33.12 -21.38 -19.08
N ASP A 604 32.67 -21.12 -17.85
CA ASP A 604 32.53 -22.15 -16.79
C ASP A 604 31.21 -22.92 -17.01
N TYR A 605 31.18 -23.68 -18.09
CA TYR A 605 30.00 -24.43 -18.51
C TYR A 605 29.56 -25.49 -17.48
N ALA A 606 30.45 -25.98 -16.66
CA ALA A 606 30.13 -26.96 -15.63
C ALA A 606 29.27 -26.36 -14.51
N LYS A 607 29.60 -25.14 -14.06
CA LYS A 607 28.76 -24.42 -13.11
C LYS A 607 27.48 -23.91 -13.76
N ALA A 608 27.55 -23.42 -14.99
CA ALA A 608 26.38 -22.97 -15.72
C ALA A 608 25.31 -24.09 -15.87
N GLU A 609 25.74 -25.33 -16.12
CA GLU A 609 24.89 -26.51 -16.18
C GLU A 609 24.12 -26.73 -14.86
N VAL A 610 24.82 -26.66 -13.73
CA VAL A 610 24.21 -26.86 -12.38
C VAL A 610 23.13 -25.83 -12.14
N GLU A 611 23.43 -24.56 -12.40
CA GLU A 611 22.52 -23.46 -12.15
C GLU A 611 21.29 -23.48 -13.09
N PHE A 612 21.48 -23.74 -14.37
CA PHE A 612 20.36 -23.85 -15.32
C PHE A 612 19.46 -25.06 -15.03
N LYS A 613 19.99 -26.19 -14.57
CA LYS A 613 19.18 -27.34 -14.15
C LYS A 613 18.20 -27.03 -13.03
N ILE A 614 18.56 -26.12 -12.12
CA ILE A 614 17.64 -25.66 -11.09
C ILE A 614 16.62 -24.69 -11.70
N ALA A 615 17.07 -23.80 -12.56
CA ALA A 615 16.25 -22.74 -13.16
C ALA A 615 15.17 -23.28 -14.13
N VAL A 616 15.37 -24.43 -14.82
CA VAL A 616 14.39 -25.00 -15.76
C VAL A 616 13.06 -25.36 -15.11
N SER A 617 13.02 -25.54 -13.79
CA SER A 617 11.76 -25.82 -13.05
C SER A 617 10.72 -24.71 -13.21
N ALA A 618 11.16 -23.47 -13.46
CA ALA A 618 10.31 -22.29 -13.64
C ALA A 618 10.30 -21.78 -15.09
N ASP A 619 10.89 -22.50 -16.02
CA ASP A 619 10.93 -22.11 -17.44
C ASP A 619 9.53 -22.22 -18.07
N ARG A 620 8.95 -21.08 -18.47
CA ARG A 620 7.61 -20.99 -19.05
C ARG A 620 7.60 -20.86 -20.56
N ASP A 621 8.66 -20.30 -21.13
CA ASP A 621 8.79 -19.94 -22.56
C ASP A 621 9.87 -20.71 -23.30
N GLY A 622 10.58 -21.59 -22.60
CA GLY A 622 11.66 -22.40 -23.17
C GLY A 622 13.01 -21.68 -23.23
N SER A 623 13.13 -20.47 -22.74
CA SER A 623 14.37 -19.68 -22.81
C SER A 623 15.50 -20.26 -21.96
N VAL A 624 15.20 -20.84 -20.80
CA VAL A 624 16.20 -21.49 -19.94
C VAL A 624 16.64 -22.82 -20.52
N HIS A 625 15.72 -23.61 -21.09
CA HIS A 625 16.06 -24.84 -21.84
C HIS A 625 16.99 -24.52 -23.01
N TYR A 626 16.76 -23.42 -23.76
CA TYR A 626 17.64 -22.96 -24.81
C TYR A 626 19.06 -22.68 -24.32
N LYS A 627 19.19 -21.94 -23.20
CA LYS A 627 20.49 -21.62 -22.60
C LYS A 627 21.20 -22.89 -22.13
N LEU A 628 20.51 -23.84 -21.50
CA LEU A 628 21.06 -25.11 -21.06
C LEU A 628 21.51 -25.97 -22.25
N ALA A 629 20.74 -25.97 -23.36
CA ALA A 629 21.15 -26.65 -24.60
C ALA A 629 22.47 -26.11 -25.15
N LYS A 630 22.65 -24.79 -25.13
CA LYS A 630 23.90 -24.14 -25.52
C LYS A 630 25.07 -24.55 -24.64
N VAL A 631 24.85 -24.68 -23.33
CA VAL A 631 25.87 -25.17 -22.39
C VAL A 631 26.22 -26.63 -22.70
N TYR A 632 25.26 -27.52 -22.94
CA TYR A 632 25.53 -28.90 -23.33
C TYR A 632 26.26 -28.99 -24.67
N GLN A 633 25.94 -28.10 -25.64
CA GLN A 633 26.64 -28.01 -26.90
C GLN A 633 28.13 -27.65 -26.69
N ALA A 634 28.43 -26.69 -25.81
CA ALA A 634 29.78 -26.28 -25.46
C ALA A 634 30.56 -27.38 -24.73
N LEU A 635 29.86 -28.19 -23.91
CA LEU A 635 30.43 -29.36 -23.24
C LEU A 635 30.58 -30.59 -24.14
N GLY A 636 30.18 -30.53 -25.43
CA GLY A 636 30.23 -31.65 -26.37
C GLY A 636 29.14 -32.70 -26.16
N GLN A 637 28.17 -32.49 -25.31
CA GLN A 637 27.07 -33.39 -24.95
C GLN A 637 25.90 -33.26 -25.95
N LYS A 638 26.10 -33.70 -27.19
CA LYS A 638 25.20 -33.46 -28.32
C LYS A 638 23.79 -33.96 -28.11
N GLU A 639 23.63 -35.15 -27.52
CA GLU A 639 22.30 -35.75 -27.28
C GLU A 639 21.50 -34.96 -26.25
N MET A 640 22.16 -34.52 -25.18
CA MET A 640 21.53 -33.68 -24.15
C MET A 640 21.15 -32.32 -24.74
N ALA A 641 22.02 -31.72 -25.54
CA ALA A 641 21.74 -30.46 -26.22
C ALA A 641 20.52 -30.57 -27.15
N ALA A 642 20.41 -31.62 -27.94
CA ALA A 642 19.28 -31.86 -28.82
C ALA A 642 17.96 -31.95 -28.05
N ARG A 643 17.97 -32.71 -26.95
CA ARG A 643 16.77 -32.87 -26.09
C ARG A 643 16.31 -31.52 -25.48
N GLU A 644 17.26 -30.72 -24.98
CA GLU A 644 16.91 -29.42 -24.39
C GLU A 644 16.42 -28.42 -25.45
N PHE A 645 16.94 -28.46 -26.69
CA PHE A 645 16.39 -27.67 -27.80
C PHE A 645 14.97 -28.07 -28.16
N GLU A 646 14.66 -29.38 -28.16
CA GLU A 646 13.29 -29.86 -28.38
C GLU A 646 12.34 -29.35 -27.29
N LEU A 647 12.74 -29.42 -26.01
CA LEU A 647 11.96 -28.92 -24.90
C LEU A 647 11.74 -27.42 -24.99
N SER A 648 12.78 -26.65 -25.35
CA SER A 648 12.67 -25.21 -25.60
C SER A 648 11.63 -24.90 -26.66
N THR A 649 11.72 -25.58 -27.82
CA THR A 649 10.78 -25.37 -28.93
C THR A 649 9.34 -25.74 -28.54
N ALA A 650 9.15 -26.84 -27.81
CA ALA A 650 7.83 -27.29 -27.37
C ALA A 650 7.20 -26.29 -26.37
N ARG A 651 7.98 -25.78 -25.42
CA ARG A 651 7.54 -24.78 -24.44
C ARG A 651 7.18 -23.46 -25.11
N ASN A 652 8.01 -22.99 -26.05
CA ASN A 652 7.75 -21.78 -26.79
C ASN A 652 6.45 -21.89 -27.60
N ALA A 653 6.25 -23.02 -28.33
CA ALA A 653 5.01 -23.27 -29.06
C ALA A 653 3.77 -23.35 -28.14
N GLU A 654 3.91 -23.89 -26.93
CA GLU A 654 2.83 -23.93 -25.95
C GLU A 654 2.51 -22.52 -25.43
N ALA A 655 3.52 -21.71 -25.15
CA ALA A 655 3.36 -20.31 -24.70
C ALA A 655 2.63 -19.48 -25.77
N HIS A 656 3.05 -19.60 -27.05
CA HIS A 656 2.38 -18.93 -28.18
C HIS A 656 0.93 -19.36 -28.33
N ARG A 657 0.63 -20.66 -28.27
CA ARG A 657 -0.75 -21.16 -28.33
C ARG A 657 -1.64 -20.61 -27.24
N LYS A 658 -1.14 -20.54 -26.00
CA LYS A 658 -1.90 -19.94 -24.89
C LYS A 658 -2.22 -18.48 -25.15
N LEU A 659 -1.25 -17.73 -25.68
CA LEU A 659 -1.44 -16.31 -26.01
C LEU A 659 -2.46 -16.13 -27.13
N GLU A 660 -2.40 -16.95 -28.20
CA GLU A 660 -3.36 -16.93 -29.31
C GLU A 660 -4.78 -17.26 -28.83
N GLN A 661 -4.94 -18.30 -28.04
CA GLN A 661 -6.24 -18.67 -27.46
C GLN A 661 -6.83 -17.56 -26.58
N GLN A 662 -5.99 -16.88 -25.81
CA GLN A 662 -6.43 -15.73 -25.02
C GLN A 662 -6.88 -14.59 -25.92
N ARG A 663 -6.14 -14.31 -26.99
CA ARG A 663 -6.47 -13.27 -27.97
C ARG A 663 -7.77 -13.59 -28.72
N GLU A 664 -7.95 -14.82 -29.18
CA GLU A 664 -9.18 -15.27 -29.86
C GLU A 664 -10.41 -15.11 -28.94
N ARG A 665 -10.30 -15.48 -27.66
CA ARG A 665 -11.37 -15.26 -26.68
C ARG A 665 -11.71 -13.77 -26.52
N LEU A 666 -10.70 -12.90 -26.47
CA LEU A 666 -10.89 -11.45 -26.39
C LEU A 666 -11.60 -10.92 -27.66
N ASP A 667 -11.16 -11.37 -28.84
CA ASP A 667 -11.77 -10.99 -30.14
C ASP A 667 -13.23 -11.49 -30.26
N GLU A 668 -13.54 -12.69 -29.78
CA GLU A 668 -14.92 -13.21 -29.72
C GLU A 668 -15.81 -12.36 -28.83
N VAL A 669 -15.31 -11.97 -27.66
CA VAL A 669 -16.04 -11.09 -26.76
C VAL A 669 -16.21 -9.70 -27.36
N GLU A 670 -15.18 -9.15 -27.98
CA GLU A 670 -15.25 -7.85 -28.65
C GLU A 670 -16.30 -7.89 -29.78
N LYS A 671 -16.32 -8.94 -30.59
CA LYS A 671 -17.35 -9.15 -31.62
C LYS A 671 -18.75 -9.35 -31.04
N SER A 672 -18.87 -10.11 -29.95
CA SER A 672 -20.16 -10.31 -29.27
C SER A 672 -20.64 -9.06 -28.52
N THR A 673 -19.73 -8.11 -28.26
CA THR A 673 -20.01 -6.83 -27.60
C THR A 673 -20.27 -5.70 -28.60
N LEU A 674 -20.12 -5.93 -29.92
CA LEU A 674 -20.51 -4.94 -30.92
C LEU A 674 -22.03 -4.71 -30.80
N ASP A 675 -22.43 -3.46 -30.58
CA ASP A 675 -23.86 -3.06 -30.71
C ASP A 675 -24.32 -3.35 -32.15
N PRO A 676 -25.50 -3.97 -32.34
CA PRO A 676 -26.03 -4.18 -33.67
C PRO A 676 -26.36 -2.85 -34.37
#